data_4f016dc933db07266a70105f7cab0567
#
_entry.id   4f016dc933db07266a70105f7cab0567
#
_cell.length_a   1.000
_cell.length_b   1.000
_cell.length_c   1.000
_cell.angle_alpha   90.00
_cell.angle_beta   90.00
_cell.angle_gamma   90.00
#
_symmetry.space_group_name_H-M   'P 1'
#
loop_
_entity.id
_entity.type
_entity.pdbx_description
1 polymer ?
#
loop_
_entity_poly.entity_id
_entity_poly.type
_entity_poly.pdbx_seq_one_letter_code
_entity_poly.pdbx_strand_id
1 'polypeptide(L)'
;MLTIALNEYGDFHHLGQKEDSLKHIHFITGIVYDDEGSEQDLRNEQIRLDRFFRAVAEASNSDYPQGFFGDTKVDDVERATETGGSFQNKSQIRRNMKRYRDALDAALPEFLADGTYKGRNLVEMPRVGHYAITLMLKSEAGKTQFLQPYMSELLHDSIASNLYWHMADSLVSRLVLSNPFALHNNRVQLHLASQLVDVKETEYDRLAEYRHLGYKPYDFQNEQLKKEGIITYQVGNDFTYRAALDRRMVEFNRPDLEVVQLKSVSVQYDDDRPETTANFAFLYLAGHICGNFIYYGAERDAKDIFKFKTLVDFANQINPKYPNYMFVYDDIDTYFEQAMKAYHNEDYYGALCHVYDGKRCDSKFKSYYETNWFPFVEELIHSADNREAIERAIESFVNYANQSRLDEGKLHYLYQHLEYILEDIKDMSCVDKALVYAFYDGGMTAFNHLGESDLAVDCFHKCQELTYTVPLETYMQTVRRRIVAKIDGYDYEEALELAKYVVDVEEQIQAIRTPLQMGKRAISLGQSYSQLGQVYAYMERPEAESYFLPAIDIFTVDTDDYYRTVSYLLHYYIDAKQQDAYERWAPNYFGGHLNIVDQLAFLLNMTSDEKIVQHESYALYVYIKALYQFYRARINKELMETLIKLGRTVGATLDAAPKGHPWELIFTYLALLAYEKGYKVDAEYFRSCIGRSVVNAGPAISNIMTYGELRFAQCKGNQGKYDILYGQLSESVENVEKYMTYMFR
;
A
#
# COMPACT_ATOMS: atom_id res chain seq x y z
N MET A 1 -25.59 -20.75 6.35
CA MET A 1 -25.04 -20.95 4.98
C MET A 1 -25.13 -19.65 4.22
N LEU A 2 -24.04 -19.29 3.53
CA LEU A 2 -24.01 -18.08 2.73
C LEU A 2 -24.57 -18.36 1.33
N THR A 3 -25.70 -17.75 0.98
CA THR A 3 -26.30 -17.88 -0.36
C THR A 3 -26.06 -16.61 -1.15
N ILE A 4 -25.40 -16.73 -2.29
CA ILE A 4 -25.09 -15.62 -3.19
C ILE A 4 -25.81 -15.88 -4.51
N ALA A 5 -26.67 -14.96 -4.93
CA ALA A 5 -27.34 -15.01 -6.22
C ALA A 5 -26.97 -13.78 -7.05
N LEU A 6 -26.41 -14.01 -8.24
CA LEU A 6 -25.85 -12.97 -9.12
C LEU A 6 -26.61 -12.88 -10.44
N ASN A 7 -26.67 -11.67 -10.96
CA ASN A 7 -27.14 -11.35 -12.30
C ASN A 7 -26.21 -10.28 -12.90
N GLU A 8 -26.14 -10.18 -14.22
CA GLU A 8 -25.20 -9.34 -14.93
C GLU A 8 -25.87 -8.35 -15.89
N TYR A 9 -25.14 -7.28 -16.18
CA TYR A 9 -25.47 -6.32 -17.23
C TYR A 9 -24.22 -5.92 -18.03
N GLY A 10 -24.32 -6.02 -19.35
CA GLY A 10 -23.27 -5.67 -20.30
C GLY A 10 -22.97 -6.83 -21.27
N ASP A 11 -22.22 -6.53 -22.31
CA ASP A 11 -21.78 -7.53 -23.27
C ASP A 11 -20.43 -8.11 -22.85
N PHE A 12 -20.45 -9.22 -22.13
CA PHE A 12 -19.25 -9.91 -21.64
C PHE A 12 -18.64 -10.85 -22.69
N HIS A 13 -19.31 -11.10 -23.81
CA HIS A 13 -18.93 -12.16 -24.76
C HIS A 13 -17.99 -11.70 -25.88
N HIS A 14 -17.84 -10.40 -26.12
CA HIS A 14 -17.12 -9.85 -27.26
C HIS A 14 -15.80 -9.14 -26.93
N LEU A 15 -15.24 -9.39 -25.77
CA LEU A 15 -14.04 -8.70 -25.28
C LEU A 15 -12.77 -8.90 -26.11
N GLY A 16 -12.69 -9.97 -26.89
CA GLY A 16 -11.52 -10.27 -27.72
C GLY A 16 -11.50 -9.59 -29.09
N GLN A 17 -12.62 -9.02 -29.57
CA GLN A 17 -12.74 -8.61 -30.97
C GLN A 17 -12.78 -7.11 -31.24
N LYS A 18 -13.03 -6.25 -30.26
CA LYS A 18 -13.05 -4.79 -30.46
C LYS A 18 -12.60 -4.04 -29.21
N GLU A 19 -11.67 -3.08 -29.38
CA GLU A 19 -11.35 -2.07 -28.35
C GLU A 19 -12.58 -1.33 -27.83
N ASP A 20 -13.66 -1.28 -28.59
CA ASP A 20 -14.90 -0.63 -28.21
C ASP A 20 -15.67 -1.35 -27.11
N SER A 21 -15.56 -2.68 -26.99
CA SER A 21 -16.27 -3.44 -25.92
C SER A 21 -15.75 -3.14 -24.51
N LEU A 22 -14.49 -2.73 -24.38
CA LEU A 22 -13.92 -2.31 -23.10
C LEU A 22 -14.45 -0.96 -22.62
N LYS A 23 -15.06 -0.17 -23.52
CA LYS A 23 -15.63 1.15 -23.20
C LYS A 23 -17.08 1.07 -22.69
N HIS A 24 -17.74 -0.09 -22.82
CA HIS A 24 -19.10 -0.26 -22.33
C HIS A 24 -19.15 -0.54 -20.83
N ILE A 25 -20.23 -0.14 -20.21
CA ILE A 25 -20.47 -0.36 -18.79
C ILE A 25 -20.86 -1.82 -18.60
N HIS A 26 -20.14 -2.48 -17.71
CA HIS A 26 -20.41 -3.83 -17.26
C HIS A 26 -20.55 -3.83 -15.75
N PHE A 27 -21.53 -4.54 -15.23
CA PHE A 27 -21.60 -4.80 -13.81
C PHE A 27 -22.24 -6.15 -13.52
N ILE A 28 -21.86 -6.72 -12.40
CA ILE A 28 -22.49 -7.89 -11.81
C ILE A 28 -23.11 -7.41 -10.50
N THR A 29 -24.37 -7.73 -10.30
CA THR A 29 -25.08 -7.38 -9.08
C THR A 29 -25.87 -8.57 -8.58
N GLY A 30 -26.33 -8.49 -7.35
CA GLY A 30 -27.10 -9.57 -6.79
C GLY A 30 -27.50 -9.34 -5.35
N ILE A 31 -27.86 -10.44 -4.75
CA ILE A 31 -28.20 -10.51 -3.33
C ILE A 31 -27.33 -11.54 -2.63
N VAL A 32 -27.09 -11.25 -1.38
CA VAL A 32 -26.45 -12.16 -0.44
C VAL A 32 -27.45 -12.40 0.69
N TYR A 33 -27.71 -13.68 1.00
CA TYR A 33 -28.49 -14.06 2.14
C TYR A 33 -27.63 -14.94 3.05
N ASP A 34 -27.46 -14.50 4.29
CA ASP A 34 -26.69 -15.23 5.28
C ASP A 34 -27.60 -15.73 6.39
N ASP A 35 -27.51 -17.02 6.67
CA ASP A 35 -28.17 -17.64 7.81
C ASP A 35 -27.25 -18.61 8.54
N GLU A 36 -27.44 -18.70 9.84
CA GLU A 36 -26.82 -19.73 10.70
C GLU A 36 -27.73 -20.97 10.83
N GLY A 37 -28.81 -21.02 10.05
CA GLY A 37 -29.83 -22.03 10.12
C GLY A 37 -29.50 -23.34 9.36
N SER A 38 -30.45 -24.20 9.37
CA SER A 38 -30.42 -25.48 8.64
C SER A 38 -30.77 -25.30 7.14
N GLU A 39 -30.54 -26.34 6.34
CA GLU A 39 -31.03 -26.38 4.95
C GLU A 39 -32.55 -26.18 4.85
N GLN A 40 -33.27 -26.57 5.89
CA GLN A 40 -34.71 -26.33 5.96
C GLN A 40 -35.04 -24.86 6.14
N ASP A 41 -34.25 -24.11 6.89
CA ASP A 41 -34.45 -22.67 7.08
C ASP A 41 -34.21 -21.90 5.77
N LEU A 42 -33.18 -22.29 5.02
CA LEU A 42 -32.97 -21.76 3.67
C LEU A 42 -34.13 -22.04 2.74
N ARG A 43 -34.66 -23.25 2.78
CA ARG A 43 -35.86 -23.61 1.98
C ARG A 43 -37.10 -22.82 2.40
N ASN A 44 -37.26 -22.58 3.70
CA ASN A 44 -38.34 -21.73 4.21
C ASN A 44 -38.22 -20.28 3.71
N GLU A 45 -36.99 -19.76 3.61
CA GLU A 45 -36.74 -18.44 3.06
C GLU A 45 -37.01 -18.35 1.55
N GLN A 46 -36.63 -19.36 0.81
CA GLN A 46 -36.99 -19.46 -0.63
C GLN A 46 -38.52 -19.43 -0.83
N ILE A 47 -39.27 -20.18 0.00
CA ILE A 47 -40.73 -20.18 -0.02
C ILE A 47 -41.30 -18.82 0.40
N ARG A 48 -40.72 -18.18 1.41
CA ARG A 48 -41.12 -16.84 1.86
C ARG A 48 -40.98 -15.81 0.75
N LEU A 49 -39.84 -15.84 0.04
CA LEU A 49 -39.54 -14.94 -1.07
C LEU A 49 -40.51 -15.17 -2.26
N ASP A 50 -40.78 -16.43 -2.62
CA ASP A 50 -41.77 -16.75 -3.65
C ASP A 50 -43.17 -16.23 -3.27
N ARG A 51 -43.60 -16.46 -2.03
CA ARG A 51 -44.89 -15.94 -1.53
C ARG A 51 -44.94 -14.41 -1.52
N PHE A 52 -43.81 -13.75 -1.24
CA PHE A 52 -43.70 -12.31 -1.31
C PHE A 52 -43.97 -11.81 -2.73
N PHE A 53 -43.30 -12.37 -3.71
CA PHE A 53 -43.53 -12.01 -5.12
C PHE A 53 -44.97 -12.20 -5.56
N ARG A 54 -45.58 -13.33 -5.20
CA ARG A 54 -46.99 -13.59 -5.49
C ARG A 54 -47.93 -12.59 -4.84
N ALA A 55 -47.72 -12.29 -3.58
CA ALA A 55 -48.55 -11.33 -2.85
C ALA A 55 -48.43 -9.90 -3.44
N VAL A 56 -47.24 -9.50 -3.89
CA VAL A 56 -47.04 -8.20 -4.59
C VAL A 56 -47.74 -8.22 -5.95
N ALA A 57 -47.65 -9.32 -6.69
CA ALA A 57 -48.31 -9.48 -8.00
C ALA A 57 -49.83 -9.40 -7.87
N GLU A 58 -50.42 -10.12 -6.93
CA GLU A 58 -51.85 -10.07 -6.63
C GLU A 58 -52.29 -8.64 -6.25
N ALA A 59 -51.53 -7.97 -5.37
CA ALA A 59 -51.83 -6.61 -4.92
C ALA A 59 -51.73 -5.57 -6.04
N SER A 60 -50.90 -5.82 -7.04
CA SER A 60 -50.70 -4.93 -8.21
C SER A 60 -51.56 -5.30 -9.43
N ASN A 61 -52.41 -6.34 -9.31
CA ASN A 61 -53.16 -6.89 -10.45
C ASN A 61 -52.25 -7.25 -11.64
N SER A 62 -51.15 -7.94 -11.38
CA SER A 62 -50.22 -8.42 -12.40
C SER A 62 -50.14 -9.94 -12.41
N ASP A 63 -49.80 -10.47 -13.58
CA ASP A 63 -49.68 -11.92 -13.78
C ASP A 63 -48.28 -12.38 -13.38
N TYR A 64 -48.10 -12.75 -12.12
CA TYR A 64 -46.89 -13.40 -11.65
C TYR A 64 -47.14 -14.92 -11.58
N PRO A 65 -46.21 -15.76 -12.00
CA PRO A 65 -44.84 -15.46 -12.50
C PRO A 65 -44.72 -15.50 -14.04
N GLN A 66 -45.79 -15.65 -14.76
CA GLN A 66 -45.79 -15.92 -16.20
C GLN A 66 -45.12 -14.87 -17.11
N GLY A 67 -44.81 -13.70 -16.60
CA GLY A 67 -44.18 -12.65 -17.37
C GLY A 67 -42.81 -12.18 -16.86
N PHE A 68 -42.30 -12.78 -15.78
CA PHE A 68 -41.15 -12.22 -15.08
C PHE A 68 -39.94 -13.18 -14.97
N PHE A 69 -40.12 -14.46 -15.20
CA PHE A 69 -39.08 -15.47 -15.19
C PHE A 69 -38.55 -15.82 -16.59
N GLY A 70 -38.63 -15.09 -17.48
CA GLY A 70 -37.83 -15.19 -18.66
C GLY A 70 -37.03 -13.95 -18.78
N ASP A 71 -35.96 -13.99 -19.49
CA ASP A 71 -35.32 -12.83 -20.10
C ASP A 71 -36.33 -12.08 -20.98
N THR A 72 -37.43 -11.67 -20.39
CA THR A 72 -38.38 -10.75 -21.01
C THR A 72 -37.77 -9.35 -20.96
N LYS A 73 -36.61 -9.22 -21.57
CA LYS A 73 -36.18 -7.98 -22.18
C LYS A 73 -37.38 -7.50 -23.01
N VAL A 74 -37.61 -6.22 -23.00
CA VAL A 74 -38.66 -5.59 -23.85
C VAL A 74 -38.64 -6.16 -25.28
N ASP A 75 -37.47 -6.61 -25.75
CA ASP A 75 -37.25 -7.26 -27.03
C ASP A 75 -37.89 -8.64 -27.17
N ASP A 76 -37.98 -9.44 -26.11
CA ASP A 76 -38.62 -10.78 -26.18
C ASP A 76 -40.13 -10.68 -26.10
N VAL A 77 -40.65 -9.67 -25.40
CA VAL A 77 -42.05 -9.28 -25.50
C VAL A 77 -42.38 -8.75 -26.91
N GLU A 78 -41.44 -8.06 -27.54
CA GLU A 78 -41.54 -7.61 -28.93
C GLU A 78 -41.51 -8.79 -29.91
N ARG A 79 -40.61 -9.78 -29.72
CA ARG A 79 -40.53 -10.99 -30.54
C ARG A 79 -41.73 -11.90 -30.37
N ALA A 80 -42.22 -12.11 -29.14
CA ALA A 80 -43.40 -12.91 -28.88
C ALA A 80 -44.70 -12.31 -29.48
N THR A 81 -44.73 -11.01 -29.70
CA THR A 81 -45.86 -10.31 -30.31
C THR A 81 -45.77 -10.17 -31.85
N GLU A 82 -44.61 -10.35 -32.45
CA GLU A 82 -44.44 -10.46 -33.90
C GLU A 82 -45.13 -11.74 -34.46
N THR A 83 -45.35 -12.74 -33.62
CA THR A 83 -46.03 -13.99 -33.98
C THR A 83 -47.56 -13.94 -33.89
N GLY A 84 -48.21 -12.76 -33.70
CA GLY A 84 -49.69 -12.67 -33.83
C GLY A 84 -50.44 -11.83 -32.81
N GLY A 85 -49.75 -11.09 -31.91
CA GLY A 85 -50.40 -10.26 -30.90
C GLY A 85 -50.68 -8.81 -31.36
N SER A 86 -51.88 -8.29 -31.04
CA SER A 86 -52.28 -6.93 -31.40
C SER A 86 -51.46 -5.87 -30.60
N PHE A 87 -51.23 -4.66 -31.19
CA PHE A 87 -50.52 -3.51 -30.61
C PHE A 87 -51.07 -3.06 -29.22
N GLN A 88 -52.33 -3.36 -28.94
CA GLN A 88 -52.98 -3.09 -27.65
C GLN A 88 -52.43 -3.95 -26.51
N ASN A 89 -51.96 -5.16 -26.77
CA ASN A 89 -51.40 -6.06 -25.76
C ASN A 89 -50.03 -5.59 -25.29
N LYS A 90 -49.17 -5.05 -26.17
CA LYS A 90 -47.82 -4.55 -25.80
C LYS A 90 -47.90 -3.43 -24.76
N SER A 91 -48.80 -2.47 -24.95
CA SER A 91 -48.93 -1.33 -24.02
C SER A 91 -49.54 -1.75 -22.68
N GLN A 92 -50.34 -2.81 -22.68
CA GLN A 92 -50.94 -3.34 -21.44
C GLN A 92 -49.93 -4.17 -20.65
N ILE A 93 -49.16 -5.00 -21.33
CA ILE A 93 -48.04 -5.75 -20.70
C ILE A 93 -47.03 -4.79 -20.08
N ARG A 94 -46.54 -3.78 -20.81
CA ARG A 94 -45.63 -2.75 -20.28
C ARG A 94 -46.21 -2.03 -19.05
N ARG A 95 -47.50 -1.71 -19.04
CA ARG A 95 -48.15 -1.08 -17.89
C ARG A 95 -48.30 -2.03 -16.71
N ASN A 96 -48.55 -3.30 -16.92
CA ASN A 96 -48.59 -4.30 -15.86
C ASN A 96 -47.24 -4.55 -15.27
N MET A 97 -46.19 -4.67 -16.10
CA MET A 97 -44.81 -4.82 -15.67
C MET A 97 -44.37 -3.60 -14.83
N LYS A 98 -44.68 -2.39 -15.28
CA LYS A 98 -44.35 -1.18 -14.53
C LYS A 98 -45.05 -1.14 -13.16
N ARG A 99 -46.36 -1.43 -13.13
CA ARG A 99 -47.11 -1.48 -11.86
C ARG A 99 -46.55 -2.49 -10.87
N TYR A 100 -46.22 -3.68 -11.35
CA TYR A 100 -45.62 -4.69 -10.51
C TYR A 100 -44.26 -4.26 -9.98
N ARG A 101 -43.41 -3.73 -10.86
CA ARG A 101 -42.09 -3.22 -10.49
C ARG A 101 -42.17 -2.12 -9.42
N ASP A 102 -43.01 -1.10 -9.65
CA ASP A 102 -43.21 0.00 -8.71
C ASP A 102 -43.76 -0.52 -7.36
N ALA A 103 -44.63 -1.52 -7.38
CA ALA A 103 -45.19 -2.16 -6.17
C ALA A 103 -44.12 -3.00 -5.43
N LEU A 104 -43.26 -3.69 -6.17
CA LEU A 104 -42.17 -4.49 -5.61
C LEU A 104 -41.11 -3.62 -4.98
N ASP A 105 -40.68 -2.54 -5.66
CA ASP A 105 -39.71 -1.57 -5.14
C ASP A 105 -40.21 -0.90 -3.86
N ALA A 106 -41.50 -0.61 -3.78
CA ALA A 106 -42.10 -0.04 -2.58
C ALA A 106 -42.18 -1.04 -1.40
N ALA A 107 -42.26 -2.33 -1.69
CA ALA A 107 -42.40 -3.37 -0.67
C ALA A 107 -41.05 -3.99 -0.23
N LEU A 108 -40.02 -3.89 -1.06
CA LEU A 108 -38.72 -4.49 -0.81
C LEU A 108 -38.07 -4.06 0.51
N PRO A 109 -38.06 -2.77 0.91
CA PRO A 109 -37.42 -2.36 2.16
C PRO A 109 -37.99 -3.06 3.40
N GLU A 110 -39.30 -3.20 3.47
CA GLU A 110 -39.96 -3.94 4.56
C GLU A 110 -39.59 -5.42 4.52
N PHE A 111 -39.65 -6.02 3.31
CA PHE A 111 -39.36 -7.43 3.16
C PHE A 111 -37.91 -7.77 3.47
N LEU A 112 -36.97 -7.00 2.96
CA LEU A 112 -35.53 -7.21 3.23
C LEU A 112 -35.20 -7.03 4.71
N ALA A 113 -35.82 -6.05 5.36
CA ALA A 113 -35.62 -5.78 6.78
C ALA A 113 -36.18 -6.90 7.68
N ASP A 114 -37.46 -7.27 7.50
CA ASP A 114 -38.20 -8.05 8.49
C ASP A 114 -38.82 -9.32 7.96
N GLY A 115 -38.78 -9.59 6.64
CA GLY A 115 -39.40 -10.75 6.01
C GLY A 115 -40.92 -10.68 5.93
N THR A 116 -41.47 -9.48 6.12
CA THR A 116 -42.90 -9.24 6.14
C THR A 116 -43.39 -8.52 4.88
N TYR A 117 -44.67 -8.59 4.65
CA TYR A 117 -45.35 -7.78 3.62
C TYR A 117 -46.64 -7.20 4.22
N LYS A 118 -46.73 -5.87 4.24
CA LYS A 118 -47.82 -5.12 4.89
C LYS A 118 -48.02 -5.54 6.35
N GLY A 119 -46.91 -5.70 7.10
CA GLY A 119 -46.90 -6.12 8.49
C GLY A 119 -47.28 -7.58 8.74
N ARG A 120 -47.40 -8.42 7.70
CA ARG A 120 -47.78 -9.82 7.84
C ARG A 120 -46.64 -10.76 7.52
N ASN A 121 -46.45 -11.76 8.37
CA ASN A 121 -45.52 -12.85 8.06
C ASN A 121 -46.06 -13.68 6.90
N LEU A 122 -45.21 -14.00 5.95
CA LEU A 122 -45.50 -14.77 4.76
C LEU A 122 -45.32 -16.28 5.00
N VAL A 123 -44.54 -16.66 6.00
CA VAL A 123 -44.27 -18.03 6.43
C VAL A 123 -44.38 -18.06 7.95
N GLU A 124 -44.89 -19.13 8.52
CA GLU A 124 -45.09 -19.26 9.98
C GLU A 124 -43.79 -19.27 10.76
N MET A 125 -42.70 -19.77 10.15
CA MET A 125 -41.37 -19.78 10.77
C MET A 125 -40.72 -18.41 10.75
N PRO A 126 -40.06 -17.98 11.82
CA PRO A 126 -39.31 -16.71 11.85
C PRO A 126 -38.16 -16.76 10.84
N ARG A 127 -37.75 -15.60 10.34
CA ARG A 127 -36.52 -15.46 9.54
C ARG A 127 -35.31 -15.63 10.46
N VAL A 128 -34.34 -16.42 10.03
CA VAL A 128 -33.07 -16.66 10.77
C VAL A 128 -31.88 -15.98 10.14
N GLY A 129 -32.01 -15.43 8.94
CA GLY A 129 -30.94 -14.74 8.24
C GLY A 129 -31.33 -13.35 7.76
N HIS A 130 -30.41 -12.68 7.12
CA HIS A 130 -30.61 -11.33 6.59
C HIS A 130 -30.04 -11.17 5.19
N TYR A 131 -30.51 -10.14 4.49
CA TYR A 131 -30.12 -9.84 3.12
C TYR A 131 -29.14 -8.69 3.05
N ALA A 132 -28.23 -8.78 2.09
CA ALA A 132 -27.44 -7.67 1.59
C ALA A 132 -27.55 -7.58 0.08
N ILE A 133 -27.48 -6.37 -0.45
CA ILE A 133 -27.34 -6.14 -1.89
C ILE A 133 -25.87 -6.05 -2.22
N THR A 134 -25.46 -6.63 -3.34
CA THR A 134 -24.08 -6.58 -3.82
C THR A 134 -23.99 -6.09 -5.25
N LEU A 135 -22.90 -5.42 -5.57
CA LEU A 135 -22.59 -4.93 -6.91
C LEU A 135 -21.06 -4.95 -7.12
N MET A 136 -20.64 -5.33 -8.31
CA MET A 136 -19.31 -5.02 -8.82
C MET A 136 -19.43 -4.30 -10.16
N LEU A 137 -19.05 -3.04 -10.20
CA LEU A 137 -19.05 -2.20 -11.38
C LEU A 137 -17.67 -2.17 -12.02
N LYS A 138 -17.56 -2.45 -13.32
CA LYS A 138 -16.34 -2.26 -14.08
C LYS A 138 -16.15 -0.78 -14.41
N SER A 139 -15.01 -0.21 -14.04
CA SER A 139 -14.61 1.13 -14.47
C SER A 139 -14.11 1.10 -15.93
N GLU A 140 -14.23 2.24 -16.63
CA GLU A 140 -13.69 2.40 -17.99
C GLU A 140 -12.16 2.23 -18.04
N ALA A 141 -11.46 2.59 -16.96
CA ALA A 141 -10.01 2.47 -16.82
C ALA A 141 -9.57 1.13 -16.19
N GLY A 142 -10.54 0.34 -15.69
CA GLY A 142 -10.23 -0.76 -14.78
C GLY A 142 -9.59 -1.97 -15.44
N LYS A 143 -8.51 -2.43 -14.83
CA LYS A 143 -7.87 -3.77 -14.96
C LYS A 143 -7.63 -4.30 -16.38
N THR A 144 -7.42 -3.42 -17.35
CA THR A 144 -6.98 -3.84 -18.69
C THR A 144 -5.64 -4.57 -18.67
N GLN A 145 -4.82 -4.31 -17.65
CA GLN A 145 -3.53 -4.96 -17.46
C GLN A 145 -3.64 -6.46 -17.11
N PHE A 146 -4.74 -6.90 -16.50
CA PHE A 146 -4.93 -8.31 -16.13
C PHE A 146 -5.33 -9.20 -17.31
N LEU A 147 -5.90 -8.62 -18.34
CA LEU A 147 -6.29 -9.39 -19.55
C LEU A 147 -5.10 -9.63 -20.50
N GLN A 148 -4.10 -8.74 -20.51
CA GLN A 148 -2.96 -8.82 -21.42
C GLN A 148 -2.04 -10.04 -21.24
N PRO A 149 -1.67 -10.49 -20.02
CA PRO A 149 -0.79 -11.64 -19.85
C PRO A 149 -1.43 -12.99 -20.22
N TYR A 150 -2.74 -13.06 -20.22
CA TYR A 150 -3.53 -14.28 -20.47
C TYR A 150 -4.07 -14.36 -21.91
N MET A 151 -3.93 -13.31 -22.69
CA MET A 151 -4.30 -13.27 -24.09
C MET A 151 -3.22 -13.87 -24.98
N SER A 152 -2.86 -15.15 -24.77
CA SER A 152 -2.24 -15.91 -25.86
C SER A 152 -3.30 -16.19 -26.92
N GLU A 153 -2.94 -16.18 -28.20
CA GLU A 153 -3.86 -16.40 -29.33
C GLU A 153 -4.72 -17.68 -29.22
N LEU A 154 -4.31 -18.62 -28.36
CA LEU A 154 -4.99 -19.88 -28.07
C LEU A 154 -6.11 -19.79 -27.00
N LEU A 155 -6.24 -18.65 -26.31
CA LEU A 155 -7.14 -18.52 -25.15
C LEU A 155 -8.23 -17.45 -25.31
N HIS A 156 -8.38 -16.90 -26.52
CA HIS A 156 -9.33 -15.79 -26.79
C HIS A 156 -10.81 -16.09 -26.42
N ASP A 157 -11.19 -17.36 -26.41
CA ASP A 157 -12.55 -17.80 -26.09
C ASP A 157 -12.61 -18.67 -24.83
N SER A 158 -11.50 -18.83 -24.09
CA SER A 158 -11.53 -19.62 -22.86
C SER A 158 -12.21 -18.85 -21.72
N ILE A 159 -12.80 -19.59 -20.79
CA ILE A 159 -13.41 -19.04 -19.56
C ILE A 159 -12.43 -18.16 -18.79
N ALA A 160 -11.12 -18.48 -18.85
CA ALA A 160 -10.07 -17.71 -18.19
C ALA A 160 -9.88 -16.28 -18.76
N SER A 161 -10.30 -16.01 -19.99
CA SER A 161 -10.27 -14.69 -20.63
C SER A 161 -11.61 -13.94 -20.56
N ASN A 162 -12.65 -14.55 -20.02
CA ASN A 162 -13.97 -13.95 -19.95
C ASN A 162 -14.09 -12.97 -18.77
N LEU A 163 -14.34 -11.70 -19.07
CA LEU A 163 -14.51 -10.65 -18.05
C LEU A 163 -15.60 -10.98 -17.03
N TYR A 164 -16.66 -11.64 -17.44
CA TYR A 164 -17.73 -12.06 -16.54
C TYR A 164 -17.21 -12.94 -15.40
N TRP A 165 -16.44 -13.97 -15.75
CA TRP A 165 -15.87 -14.88 -14.75
C TRP A 165 -14.88 -14.20 -13.82
N HIS A 166 -14.05 -13.30 -14.35
CA HIS A 166 -13.13 -12.52 -13.54
C HIS A 166 -13.85 -11.59 -12.55
N MET A 167 -14.92 -10.94 -13.01
CA MET A 167 -15.71 -10.07 -12.14
C MET A 167 -16.53 -10.87 -11.13
N ALA A 168 -17.15 -11.99 -11.55
CA ALA A 168 -17.92 -12.86 -10.67
C ALA A 168 -17.02 -13.51 -9.60
N ASP A 169 -15.86 -14.03 -10.00
CA ASP A 169 -14.85 -14.58 -9.09
C ASP A 169 -14.37 -13.53 -8.10
N SER A 170 -14.03 -12.33 -8.59
CA SER A 170 -13.65 -11.21 -7.75
C SER A 170 -14.74 -10.84 -6.75
N LEU A 171 -15.99 -10.72 -7.21
CA LEU A 171 -17.11 -10.35 -6.34
C LEU A 171 -17.37 -11.41 -5.26
N VAL A 172 -17.41 -12.68 -5.64
CA VAL A 172 -17.64 -13.78 -4.69
C VAL A 172 -16.50 -13.88 -3.68
N SER A 173 -15.25 -13.77 -4.15
CA SER A 173 -14.08 -13.77 -3.25
C SER A 173 -14.17 -12.64 -2.23
N ARG A 174 -14.55 -11.44 -2.63
CA ARG A 174 -14.70 -10.30 -1.70
C ARG A 174 -15.84 -10.50 -0.73
N LEU A 175 -16.98 -11.00 -1.18
CA LEU A 175 -18.11 -11.33 -0.32
C LEU A 175 -17.74 -12.37 0.73
N VAL A 176 -17.00 -13.39 0.35
CA VAL A 176 -16.58 -14.46 1.25
C VAL A 176 -15.49 -14.01 2.22
N LEU A 177 -14.52 -13.21 1.74
CA LEU A 177 -13.36 -12.81 2.53
C LEU A 177 -13.60 -11.57 3.39
N SER A 178 -14.39 -10.61 2.89
CA SER A 178 -14.76 -9.40 3.64
C SER A 178 -15.92 -9.63 4.59
N ASN A 179 -16.34 -10.86 4.71
CA ASN A 179 -17.62 -11.24 5.24
C ASN A 179 -17.79 -10.87 6.72
N PRO A 180 -18.51 -9.80 7.03
CA PRO A 180 -18.94 -9.54 8.41
C PRO A 180 -20.02 -10.49 8.88
N PHE A 181 -20.59 -11.30 7.97
CA PHE A 181 -21.70 -12.17 8.28
C PHE A 181 -21.26 -13.53 8.81
N ALA A 182 -20.30 -14.16 8.20
CA ALA A 182 -20.22 -15.59 8.33
C ALA A 182 -18.83 -16.10 8.66
N LEU A 183 -18.18 -15.51 9.59
CA LEU A 183 -16.94 -16.04 10.15
C LEU A 183 -17.09 -17.51 10.65
N HIS A 184 -18.33 -17.99 10.78
CA HIS A 184 -18.65 -19.36 11.22
C HIS A 184 -19.22 -20.24 10.11
N ASN A 185 -19.51 -19.70 8.92
CA ASN A 185 -20.20 -20.42 7.88
C ASN A 185 -19.26 -20.75 6.72
N ASN A 186 -18.70 -21.95 6.74
CA ASN A 186 -17.74 -22.42 5.73
C ASN A 186 -18.42 -22.93 4.46
N ARG A 187 -19.75 -22.82 4.35
CA ARG A 187 -20.54 -23.36 3.23
C ARG A 187 -21.20 -22.25 2.44
N VAL A 188 -20.82 -22.12 1.18
CA VAL A 188 -21.31 -21.11 0.25
C VAL A 188 -22.17 -21.76 -0.83
N GLN A 189 -23.37 -21.26 -1.03
CA GLN A 189 -24.23 -21.64 -2.13
C GLN A 189 -24.30 -20.52 -3.17
N LEU A 190 -23.83 -20.80 -4.39
CA LEU A 190 -23.86 -19.85 -5.48
C LEU A 190 -25.03 -20.14 -6.43
N HIS A 191 -25.79 -19.10 -6.76
CA HIS A 191 -26.82 -19.12 -7.78
C HIS A 191 -26.44 -18.17 -8.91
N LEU A 192 -26.13 -18.72 -10.08
CA LEU A 192 -25.73 -17.96 -11.26
C LEU A 192 -26.69 -18.21 -12.38
N ALA A 193 -27.08 -17.18 -13.11
CA ALA A 193 -27.82 -17.36 -14.36
C ALA A 193 -26.91 -17.99 -15.41
N SER A 194 -27.45 -18.95 -16.17
CA SER A 194 -26.70 -19.49 -17.32
C SER A 194 -26.60 -18.46 -18.43
N GLN A 195 -25.42 -18.32 -18.98
CA GLN A 195 -25.25 -17.48 -20.17
C GLN A 195 -25.56 -18.27 -21.43
N LEU A 196 -26.26 -17.62 -22.34
CA LEU A 196 -26.58 -18.18 -23.66
C LEU A 196 -25.71 -17.45 -24.70
N VAL A 197 -24.95 -18.20 -25.46
CA VAL A 197 -24.03 -17.65 -26.48
C VAL A 197 -24.41 -18.21 -27.84
N ASP A 198 -24.66 -17.31 -28.76
CA ASP A 198 -24.98 -17.63 -30.15
C ASP A 198 -23.70 -17.78 -30.96
N VAL A 199 -23.49 -18.95 -31.57
CA VAL A 199 -22.35 -19.29 -32.42
C VAL A 199 -22.84 -19.69 -33.81
N LYS A 200 -22.32 -19.09 -34.85
CA LYS A 200 -22.66 -19.45 -36.22
C LYS A 200 -22.07 -20.81 -36.61
N GLU A 201 -22.83 -21.63 -37.32
CA GLU A 201 -22.35 -22.93 -37.83
C GLU A 201 -21.12 -22.82 -38.73
N THR A 202 -20.80 -21.63 -39.25
CA THR A 202 -19.64 -21.34 -40.06
C THR A 202 -18.38 -21.04 -39.21
N GLU A 203 -18.52 -20.86 -37.91
CA GLU A 203 -17.41 -20.63 -36.96
C GLU A 203 -16.89 -21.97 -36.43
N TYR A 204 -16.28 -22.77 -37.30
CA TYR A 204 -15.86 -24.15 -36.99
C TYR A 204 -14.92 -24.27 -35.81
N ASP A 205 -13.97 -23.37 -35.70
CA ASP A 205 -12.97 -23.38 -34.62
C ASP A 205 -13.65 -23.15 -33.27
N ARG A 206 -14.54 -22.19 -33.21
CA ARG A 206 -15.32 -21.84 -32.03
C ARG A 206 -16.27 -22.97 -31.62
N LEU A 207 -16.95 -23.58 -32.60
CA LEU A 207 -17.79 -24.76 -32.35
C LEU A 207 -16.96 -25.95 -31.80
N ALA A 208 -15.77 -26.17 -32.33
CA ALA A 208 -14.88 -27.22 -31.85
C ALA A 208 -14.39 -26.93 -30.43
N GLU A 209 -14.10 -25.70 -30.12
CA GLU A 209 -13.68 -25.25 -28.80
C GLU A 209 -14.81 -25.42 -27.75
N TYR A 210 -16.01 -24.94 -28.04
CA TYR A 210 -17.17 -25.11 -27.15
C TYR A 210 -17.47 -26.58 -26.85
N ARG A 211 -17.35 -27.47 -27.87
CA ARG A 211 -17.49 -28.92 -27.69
C ARG A 211 -16.35 -29.50 -26.83
N HIS A 212 -15.14 -29.03 -27.01
CA HIS A 212 -13.99 -29.48 -26.25
C HIS A 212 -14.11 -29.06 -24.77
N LEU A 213 -14.64 -27.86 -24.51
CA LEU A 213 -14.92 -27.35 -23.16
C LEU A 213 -16.16 -28.01 -22.52
N GLY A 214 -16.84 -28.90 -23.25
CA GLY A 214 -18.01 -29.65 -22.75
C GLY A 214 -19.32 -28.87 -22.71
N TYR A 215 -19.36 -27.69 -23.35
CA TYR A 215 -20.61 -26.94 -23.45
C TYR A 215 -21.63 -27.67 -24.33
N LYS A 216 -22.88 -27.63 -23.90
CA LYS A 216 -23.97 -28.27 -24.64
C LYS A 216 -24.77 -27.21 -25.39
N PRO A 217 -25.27 -27.53 -26.60
CA PRO A 217 -26.30 -26.73 -27.22
C PRO A 217 -27.48 -26.57 -26.28
N TYR A 218 -28.00 -25.36 -26.20
CA TYR A 218 -29.18 -25.07 -25.38
C TYR A 218 -30.40 -25.86 -25.87
N ASP A 219 -31.10 -26.53 -24.97
CA ASP A 219 -32.18 -27.42 -25.35
C ASP A 219 -33.37 -26.71 -26.04
N PHE A 220 -33.54 -25.44 -25.74
CA PHE A 220 -34.62 -24.61 -26.28
C PHE A 220 -34.10 -23.57 -27.28
N GLN A 221 -33.53 -24.08 -28.37
CA GLN A 221 -33.04 -23.27 -29.47
C GLN A 221 -34.16 -22.46 -30.11
N ASN A 222 -33.89 -21.19 -30.37
CA ASN A 222 -34.76 -20.34 -31.16
C ASN A 222 -34.79 -20.84 -32.61
N GLU A 223 -36.01 -21.19 -33.09
CA GLU A 223 -36.22 -21.75 -34.43
C GLU A 223 -35.79 -20.80 -35.58
N GLN A 224 -35.80 -19.49 -35.35
CA GLN A 224 -35.33 -18.51 -36.32
C GLN A 224 -33.78 -18.49 -36.38
N LEU A 225 -33.11 -18.51 -35.24
CA LEU A 225 -31.66 -18.58 -35.18
C LEU A 225 -31.14 -19.89 -35.79
N LYS A 226 -31.83 -21.02 -35.56
CA LYS A 226 -31.50 -22.29 -36.23
C LYS A 226 -31.57 -22.19 -37.74
N LYS A 227 -32.59 -21.52 -38.29
CA LYS A 227 -32.74 -21.30 -39.74
C LYS A 227 -31.65 -20.42 -40.31
N GLU A 228 -31.06 -19.56 -39.46
CA GLU A 228 -29.94 -18.68 -39.81
C GLU A 228 -28.58 -19.37 -39.62
N GLY A 229 -28.57 -20.65 -39.24
CA GLY A 229 -27.34 -21.41 -38.98
C GLY A 229 -26.61 -20.96 -37.71
N ILE A 230 -27.39 -20.55 -36.68
CA ILE A 230 -26.85 -20.16 -35.38
C ILE A 230 -27.23 -21.21 -34.36
N ILE A 231 -26.24 -21.69 -33.61
CA ILE A 231 -26.41 -22.60 -32.49
C ILE A 231 -26.19 -21.81 -31.20
N THR A 232 -27.19 -21.79 -30.33
CA THR A 232 -27.08 -21.21 -29.00
C THR A 232 -26.51 -22.27 -28.07
N TYR A 233 -25.39 -21.96 -27.42
CA TYR A 233 -24.80 -22.79 -26.39
C TYR A 233 -25.14 -22.24 -25.00
N GLN A 234 -25.39 -23.14 -24.07
CA GLN A 234 -25.45 -22.82 -22.65
C GLN A 234 -24.03 -22.84 -22.09
N VAL A 235 -23.50 -21.66 -21.80
CA VAL A 235 -22.16 -21.49 -21.25
C VAL A 235 -22.25 -21.36 -19.74
N GLY A 236 -21.61 -22.22 -19.04
CA GLY A 236 -21.56 -22.26 -17.59
C GLY A 236 -21.11 -23.66 -17.19
N ASN A 237 -19.80 -23.82 -17.06
CA ASN A 237 -19.24 -25.06 -16.56
C ASN A 237 -19.04 -24.92 -15.05
N ASP A 238 -19.96 -25.45 -14.29
CA ASP A 238 -19.95 -25.47 -12.83
C ASP A 238 -18.61 -25.99 -12.28
N PHE A 239 -18.00 -26.95 -12.97
CA PHE A 239 -16.73 -27.53 -12.58
C PHE A 239 -15.58 -26.53 -12.71
N THR A 240 -15.48 -25.80 -13.81
CA THR A 240 -14.39 -24.85 -14.04
C THR A 240 -14.47 -23.67 -13.08
N TYR A 241 -15.67 -23.16 -12.86
CA TYR A 241 -15.88 -22.07 -11.91
C TYR A 241 -15.56 -22.51 -10.48
N ARG A 242 -16.01 -23.69 -10.09
CA ARG A 242 -15.72 -24.28 -8.78
C ARG A 242 -14.22 -24.46 -8.59
N ALA A 243 -13.53 -25.03 -9.58
CA ALA A 243 -12.07 -25.20 -9.50
C ALA A 243 -11.30 -23.87 -9.39
N ALA A 244 -11.78 -22.82 -10.09
CA ALA A 244 -11.20 -21.49 -9.98
C ALA A 244 -11.41 -20.90 -8.58
N LEU A 245 -12.61 -21.02 -8.04
CA LEU A 245 -12.95 -20.53 -6.70
C LEU A 245 -12.21 -21.32 -5.61
N ASP A 246 -12.16 -22.65 -5.71
CA ASP A 246 -11.42 -23.50 -4.76
C ASP A 246 -9.94 -23.10 -4.72
N ARG A 247 -9.31 -22.86 -5.88
CA ARG A 247 -7.93 -22.38 -5.96
C ARG A 247 -7.78 -21.01 -5.29
N ARG A 248 -8.72 -20.11 -5.51
CA ARG A 248 -8.72 -18.77 -4.92
C ARG A 248 -8.82 -18.84 -3.40
N MET A 249 -9.65 -19.72 -2.85
CA MET A 249 -9.77 -19.91 -1.41
C MET A 249 -8.48 -20.45 -0.79
N VAL A 250 -7.78 -21.33 -1.48
CA VAL A 250 -6.44 -21.78 -1.06
C VAL A 250 -5.44 -20.63 -1.08
N GLU A 251 -5.45 -19.79 -2.12
CA GLU A 251 -4.58 -18.59 -2.20
C GLU A 251 -4.83 -17.60 -1.06
N PHE A 252 -6.04 -17.53 -0.54
CA PHE A 252 -6.42 -16.69 0.61
C PHE A 252 -6.33 -17.41 1.95
N ASN A 253 -5.67 -18.56 2.01
CA ASN A 253 -5.54 -19.37 3.22
C ASN A 253 -6.90 -19.74 3.86
N ARG A 254 -7.91 -19.98 3.02
CA ARG A 254 -9.26 -20.40 3.41
C ARG A 254 -9.68 -21.72 2.74
N PRO A 255 -8.87 -22.80 2.86
CA PRO A 255 -9.22 -24.10 2.29
C PRO A 255 -10.41 -24.76 2.98
N ASP A 256 -10.85 -24.22 4.11
CA ASP A 256 -12.02 -24.65 4.87
C ASP A 256 -13.35 -24.26 4.22
N LEU A 257 -13.32 -23.30 3.27
CA LEU A 257 -14.52 -22.86 2.57
C LEU A 257 -14.98 -23.87 1.51
N GLU A 258 -16.23 -24.28 1.59
CA GLU A 258 -16.83 -25.25 0.69
C GLU A 258 -17.95 -24.63 -0.15
N VAL A 259 -17.83 -24.68 -1.47
CA VAL A 259 -18.93 -24.37 -2.37
C VAL A 259 -19.86 -25.59 -2.48
N VAL A 260 -20.96 -25.55 -1.74
CA VAL A 260 -21.90 -26.67 -1.62
C VAL A 260 -22.70 -26.88 -2.88
N GLN A 261 -23.14 -25.81 -3.51
CA GLN A 261 -23.99 -25.89 -4.69
C GLN A 261 -23.72 -24.70 -5.62
N LEU A 262 -23.28 -25.01 -6.83
CA LEU A 262 -23.25 -24.09 -7.94
C LEU A 262 -24.44 -24.42 -8.84
N LYS A 263 -25.47 -23.57 -8.82
CA LYS A 263 -26.62 -23.70 -9.72
C LYS A 263 -26.47 -22.73 -10.87
N SER A 264 -25.98 -23.23 -11.99
CA SER A 264 -26.19 -22.58 -13.27
C SER A 264 -27.56 -22.99 -13.76
N VAL A 265 -28.51 -22.09 -13.78
CA VAL A 265 -29.88 -22.38 -14.12
C VAL A 265 -30.28 -21.68 -15.39
N SER A 266 -30.64 -22.45 -16.41
CA SER A 266 -31.52 -21.95 -17.46
C SER A 266 -32.89 -21.73 -16.84
N VAL A 267 -33.29 -20.47 -16.75
CA VAL A 267 -34.59 -20.15 -16.18
C VAL A 267 -35.68 -20.55 -17.14
N GLN A 268 -36.17 -21.78 -16.99
CA GLN A 268 -37.45 -22.15 -17.56
C GLN A 268 -38.47 -22.29 -16.46
N TYR A 269 -39.52 -21.52 -16.62
CA TYR A 269 -40.69 -21.62 -15.78
C TYR A 269 -41.49 -22.87 -16.17
N ASP A 270 -41.69 -23.78 -15.23
CA ASP A 270 -42.57 -24.96 -15.37
C ASP A 270 -43.80 -24.70 -14.53
N ASP A 271 -44.90 -24.35 -15.20
CA ASP A 271 -46.20 -24.06 -14.58
C ASP A 271 -46.76 -25.24 -13.77
N ASP A 272 -46.34 -26.46 -14.13
CA ASP A 272 -46.83 -27.66 -13.51
C ASP A 272 -46.13 -28.06 -12.21
N ARG A 273 -45.04 -27.32 -11.83
CA ARG A 273 -44.25 -27.62 -10.63
C ARG A 273 -43.98 -26.37 -9.76
N PRO A 274 -44.92 -26.01 -8.88
CA PRO A 274 -44.75 -24.84 -8.01
C PRO A 274 -43.55 -24.94 -7.07
N GLU A 275 -43.00 -26.12 -6.83
CA GLU A 275 -41.79 -26.30 -6.04
C GLU A 275 -40.51 -25.80 -6.75
N THR A 276 -40.52 -25.73 -8.08
CA THR A 276 -39.38 -25.21 -8.87
C THR A 276 -39.25 -23.70 -8.78
N THR A 277 -40.34 -22.96 -8.63
CA THR A 277 -40.32 -21.51 -8.54
C THR A 277 -39.59 -21.00 -7.29
N ALA A 278 -39.77 -21.66 -6.14
CA ALA A 278 -39.09 -21.30 -4.91
C ALA A 278 -37.54 -21.42 -5.05
N ASN A 279 -37.06 -22.40 -5.80
CA ASN A 279 -35.64 -22.59 -6.04
C ASN A 279 -34.99 -21.44 -6.83
N PHE A 280 -35.78 -20.66 -7.59
CA PHE A 280 -35.32 -19.52 -8.38
C PHE A 280 -35.53 -18.17 -7.70
N ALA A 281 -36.17 -18.16 -6.54
CA ALA A 281 -36.57 -16.91 -5.90
C ALA A 281 -35.41 -15.95 -5.66
N PHE A 282 -34.25 -16.47 -5.29
CA PHE A 282 -33.03 -15.64 -5.10
C PHE A 282 -32.51 -15.05 -6.42
N LEU A 283 -32.47 -15.85 -7.49
CA LEU A 283 -32.07 -15.37 -8.83
C LEU A 283 -33.06 -14.33 -9.37
N TYR A 284 -34.35 -14.55 -9.12
CA TYR A 284 -35.37 -13.59 -9.51
C TYR A 284 -35.18 -12.24 -8.79
N LEU A 285 -34.90 -12.26 -7.48
CA LEU A 285 -34.61 -11.05 -6.74
C LEU A 285 -33.35 -10.37 -7.27
N ALA A 286 -32.28 -11.14 -7.52
CA ALA A 286 -31.05 -10.63 -8.12
C ALA A 286 -31.28 -9.97 -9.49
N GLY A 287 -32.10 -10.60 -10.34
CA GLY A 287 -32.50 -10.04 -11.63
C GLY A 287 -33.33 -8.77 -11.52
N HIS A 288 -34.23 -8.70 -10.55
CA HIS A 288 -35.00 -7.49 -10.27
C HIS A 288 -34.10 -6.33 -9.80
N ILE A 289 -33.17 -6.59 -8.89
CA ILE A 289 -32.17 -5.61 -8.44
C ILE A 289 -31.30 -5.16 -9.62
N CYS A 290 -30.84 -6.09 -10.47
CA CYS A 290 -30.09 -5.76 -11.68
C CYS A 290 -30.89 -4.81 -12.59
N GLY A 291 -32.16 -5.13 -12.87
CA GLY A 291 -33.04 -4.27 -13.66
C GLY A 291 -33.22 -2.87 -13.07
N ASN A 292 -33.27 -2.77 -11.76
CA ASN A 292 -33.35 -1.48 -11.08
C ASN A 292 -32.07 -0.66 -11.20
N PHE A 293 -30.90 -1.28 -11.06
CA PHE A 293 -29.63 -0.60 -11.30
C PHE A 293 -29.52 -0.08 -12.73
N ILE A 294 -29.98 -0.83 -13.72
CA ILE A 294 -30.07 -0.38 -15.12
C ILE A 294 -30.98 0.84 -15.22
N TYR A 295 -32.20 0.75 -14.66
CA TYR A 295 -33.20 1.81 -14.74
C TYR A 295 -32.70 3.11 -14.10
N TYR A 296 -32.20 3.05 -12.88
CA TYR A 296 -31.68 4.22 -12.17
C TYR A 296 -30.38 4.75 -12.75
N GLY A 297 -29.55 3.89 -13.36
CA GLY A 297 -28.35 4.28 -14.08
C GLY A 297 -28.61 4.96 -15.42
N ALA A 298 -29.65 4.51 -16.16
CA ALA A 298 -29.94 4.98 -17.52
C ALA A 298 -30.71 6.31 -17.58
N GLU A 299 -31.37 6.74 -16.52
CA GLU A 299 -32.20 7.97 -16.53
C GLU A 299 -31.41 9.28 -16.52
N ARG A 300 -30.09 9.26 -16.38
CA ARG A 300 -29.30 10.48 -16.22
C ARG A 300 -28.14 10.57 -17.22
N ASP A 301 -28.34 11.41 -18.25
CA ASP A 301 -27.38 11.89 -19.25
C ASP A 301 -26.24 10.94 -19.68
N ALA A 302 -26.23 10.58 -20.94
CA ALA A 302 -25.40 9.58 -21.62
C ALA A 302 -23.86 9.72 -21.47
N LYS A 303 -23.35 10.68 -20.73
CA LYS A 303 -21.91 10.87 -20.45
C LYS A 303 -21.51 10.53 -19.01
N ASP A 304 -22.48 10.37 -18.09
CA ASP A 304 -22.27 10.11 -16.66
C ASP A 304 -23.16 8.94 -16.16
N ILE A 305 -23.37 7.96 -17.00
CA ILE A 305 -24.47 6.99 -16.93
C ILE A 305 -24.53 6.22 -15.60
N PHE A 306 -23.40 5.96 -14.96
CA PHE A 306 -23.39 5.29 -13.68
C PHE A 306 -22.52 6.05 -12.68
N LYS A 307 -23.12 6.99 -11.97
CA LYS A 307 -22.48 7.50 -10.75
C LYS A 307 -22.56 6.36 -9.72
N PHE A 308 -21.44 5.73 -9.47
CA PHE A 308 -21.31 4.66 -8.48
C PHE A 308 -21.99 5.02 -7.16
N LYS A 309 -21.84 6.28 -6.72
CA LYS A 309 -22.56 6.82 -5.56
C LYS A 309 -24.09 6.68 -5.68
N THR A 310 -24.68 6.92 -6.83
CA THR A 310 -26.13 6.76 -7.02
C THR A 310 -26.58 5.31 -6.85
N LEU A 311 -25.77 4.36 -7.31
CA LEU A 311 -26.05 2.93 -7.13
C LEU A 311 -25.93 2.51 -5.66
N VAL A 312 -24.93 3.04 -4.95
CA VAL A 312 -24.79 2.83 -3.50
C VAL A 312 -25.97 3.42 -2.74
N ASP A 313 -26.36 4.67 -3.04
CA ASP A 313 -27.49 5.35 -2.40
C ASP A 313 -28.79 4.57 -2.64
N PHE A 314 -28.98 4.03 -3.86
CA PHE A 314 -30.14 3.22 -4.20
C PHE A 314 -30.16 1.89 -3.41
N ALA A 315 -29.05 1.17 -3.33
CA ALA A 315 -28.95 -0.05 -2.54
C ALA A 315 -29.27 0.22 -1.06
N ASN A 316 -28.75 1.29 -0.50
CA ASN A 316 -29.02 1.69 0.88
C ASN A 316 -30.47 2.15 1.10
N GLN A 317 -31.14 2.67 0.08
CA GLN A 317 -32.56 3.00 0.16
C GLN A 317 -33.43 1.73 0.20
N ILE A 318 -33.09 0.72 -0.59
CA ILE A 318 -33.84 -0.56 -0.64
C ILE A 318 -33.54 -1.41 0.59
N ASN A 319 -32.29 -1.47 1.04
CA ASN A 319 -31.87 -2.25 2.20
C ASN A 319 -31.16 -1.35 3.24
N PRO A 320 -31.93 -0.57 4.01
CA PRO A 320 -31.36 0.38 4.97
C PRO A 320 -30.94 -0.26 6.29
N LYS A 321 -31.40 -1.48 6.57
CA LYS A 321 -31.19 -2.12 7.89
C LYS A 321 -29.87 -2.88 7.98
N TYR A 322 -29.38 -3.41 6.88
CA TYR A 322 -28.20 -4.24 6.82
C TYR A 322 -27.18 -3.67 5.85
N PRO A 323 -25.89 -3.95 6.04
CA PRO A 323 -24.85 -3.49 5.12
C PRO A 323 -25.06 -3.98 3.69
N ASN A 324 -24.69 -3.14 2.72
CA ASN A 324 -24.64 -3.50 1.30
C ASN A 324 -23.20 -3.51 0.82
N TYR A 325 -22.86 -4.43 -0.09
CA TYR A 325 -21.50 -4.68 -0.55
C TYR A 325 -21.31 -4.19 -1.97
N MET A 326 -20.72 -3.03 -2.12
CA MET A 326 -20.47 -2.38 -3.39
C MET A 326 -18.98 -2.35 -3.67
N PHE A 327 -18.60 -2.93 -4.80
CA PHE A 327 -17.22 -3.02 -5.26
C PHE A 327 -17.07 -2.42 -6.66
N VAL A 328 -15.83 -2.12 -7.03
CA VAL A 328 -15.47 -1.70 -8.37
C VAL A 328 -14.40 -2.63 -8.93
N TYR A 329 -14.49 -2.98 -10.18
CA TYR A 329 -13.43 -3.71 -10.88
C TYR A 329 -12.43 -2.70 -11.43
N ASP A 330 -11.53 -2.22 -10.56
CA ASP A 330 -10.59 -1.12 -10.77
C ASP A 330 -9.28 -1.42 -10.03
N ASP A 331 -8.22 -0.66 -10.30
CA ASP A 331 -6.91 -0.86 -9.67
C ASP A 331 -6.98 -0.70 -8.15
N ILE A 332 -7.79 0.23 -7.65
CA ILE A 332 -7.96 0.43 -6.21
C ILE A 332 -8.52 -0.82 -5.51
N ASP A 333 -9.40 -1.54 -6.18
CA ASP A 333 -9.96 -2.78 -5.68
C ASP A 333 -8.91 -3.91 -5.61
N THR A 334 -7.89 -3.86 -6.46
CA THR A 334 -6.76 -4.78 -6.38
C THR A 334 -5.97 -4.62 -5.09
N TYR A 335 -5.76 -3.38 -4.63
CA TYR A 335 -5.13 -3.12 -3.33
C TYR A 335 -5.95 -3.66 -2.17
N PHE A 336 -7.26 -3.49 -2.21
CA PHE A 336 -8.16 -4.08 -1.22
C PHE A 336 -8.08 -5.62 -1.23
N GLU A 337 -8.12 -6.25 -2.41
CA GLU A 337 -7.97 -7.70 -2.55
C GLU A 337 -6.64 -8.20 -1.97
N GLN A 338 -5.54 -7.54 -2.31
CA GLN A 338 -4.21 -7.91 -1.79
C GLN A 338 -4.10 -7.71 -0.29
N ALA A 339 -4.70 -6.64 0.25
CA ALA A 339 -4.75 -6.41 1.68
C ALA A 339 -5.52 -7.52 2.41
N MET A 340 -6.69 -7.93 1.90
CA MET A 340 -7.45 -9.04 2.46
C MET A 340 -6.72 -10.38 2.35
N LYS A 341 -6.05 -10.62 1.21
CA LYS A 341 -5.21 -11.81 1.04
C LYS A 341 -4.07 -11.84 2.06
N ALA A 342 -3.37 -10.73 2.24
CA ALA A 342 -2.31 -10.63 3.23
C ALA A 342 -2.85 -10.86 4.65
N TYR A 343 -3.99 -10.25 4.99
CA TYR A 343 -4.63 -10.45 6.29
C TYR A 343 -4.94 -11.92 6.59
N HIS A 344 -5.57 -12.64 5.64
CA HIS A 344 -5.89 -14.06 5.81
C HIS A 344 -4.66 -14.97 5.84
N ASN A 345 -3.54 -14.52 5.27
CA ASN A 345 -2.25 -15.18 5.38
C ASN A 345 -1.46 -14.74 6.63
N GLU A 346 -2.11 -14.02 7.54
CA GLU A 346 -1.51 -13.51 8.78
C GLU A 346 -0.30 -12.59 8.54
N ASP A 347 -0.24 -11.94 7.38
CA ASP A 347 0.73 -10.89 7.05
C ASP A 347 0.11 -9.51 7.27
N TYR A 348 0.00 -9.11 8.54
CA TYR A 348 -0.63 -7.83 8.91
C TYR A 348 0.17 -6.62 8.43
N TYR A 349 1.49 -6.72 8.40
CA TYR A 349 2.34 -5.67 7.84
C TYR A 349 2.10 -5.50 6.33
N GLY A 350 2.08 -6.58 5.57
CA GLY A 350 1.76 -6.56 4.15
C GLY A 350 0.36 -6.03 3.87
N ALA A 351 -0.62 -6.41 4.70
CA ALA A 351 -1.99 -5.90 4.58
C ALA A 351 -2.06 -4.37 4.77
N LEU A 352 -1.40 -3.82 5.79
CA LEU A 352 -1.29 -2.37 6.01
C LEU A 352 -0.57 -1.67 4.85
N CYS A 353 0.50 -2.27 4.30
CA CYS A 353 1.19 -1.73 3.13
C CYS A 353 0.26 -1.62 1.92
N HIS A 354 -0.53 -2.65 1.63
CA HIS A 354 -1.49 -2.62 0.53
C HIS A 354 -2.60 -1.58 0.73
N VAL A 355 -3.11 -1.43 1.95
CA VAL A 355 -4.08 -0.36 2.27
C VAL A 355 -3.45 1.01 2.04
N TYR A 356 -2.23 1.23 2.53
CA TYR A 356 -1.52 2.50 2.32
C TYR A 356 -1.33 2.82 0.82
N ASP A 357 -0.89 1.85 0.04
CA ASP A 357 -0.71 2.02 -1.40
C ASP A 357 -2.05 2.28 -2.10
N GLY A 358 -3.12 1.62 -1.68
CA GLY A 358 -4.49 1.86 -2.16
C GLY A 358 -4.99 3.28 -1.85
N LYS A 359 -4.69 3.82 -0.66
CA LYS A 359 -4.99 5.20 -0.29
C LYS A 359 -4.24 6.23 -1.16
N ARG A 360 -3.17 5.83 -1.84
CA ARG A 360 -2.40 6.68 -2.77
C ARG A 360 -2.73 6.44 -4.24
N CYS A 361 -3.52 5.42 -4.55
CA CYS A 361 -3.95 5.11 -5.91
C CYS A 361 -4.76 6.28 -6.51
N ASP A 362 -4.49 6.58 -7.77
CA ASP A 362 -5.27 7.55 -8.54
C ASP A 362 -6.52 6.87 -9.11
N SER A 363 -7.59 6.87 -8.33
CA SER A 363 -8.88 6.31 -8.73
C SER A 363 -10.03 7.25 -8.36
N LYS A 364 -11.01 7.36 -9.26
CA LYS A 364 -12.26 8.10 -9.01
C LYS A 364 -13.12 7.47 -7.89
N PHE A 365 -12.85 6.25 -7.51
CA PHE A 365 -13.53 5.53 -6.43
C PHE A 365 -12.80 5.60 -5.08
N LYS A 366 -11.68 6.30 -5.04
CA LYS A 366 -10.81 6.42 -3.88
C LYS A 366 -11.57 6.79 -2.59
N SER A 367 -12.36 7.86 -2.64
CA SER A 367 -13.12 8.33 -1.47
C SER A 367 -14.07 7.27 -0.91
N TYR A 368 -14.66 6.44 -1.76
CA TYR A 368 -15.54 5.35 -1.32
C TYR A 368 -14.75 4.25 -0.60
N TYR A 369 -13.59 3.86 -1.13
CA TYR A 369 -12.72 2.85 -0.51
C TYR A 369 -12.10 3.34 0.80
N GLU A 370 -11.69 4.60 0.86
CA GLU A 370 -11.20 5.24 2.07
C GLU A 370 -12.25 5.36 3.19
N THR A 371 -13.53 5.38 2.82
CA THR A 371 -14.61 5.48 3.81
C THR A 371 -15.14 4.11 4.25
N ASN A 372 -15.14 3.11 3.36
CA ASN A 372 -15.85 1.86 3.62
C ASN A 372 -14.93 0.64 3.72
N TRP A 373 -13.94 0.49 2.83
CA TRP A 373 -13.21 -0.76 2.69
C TRP A 373 -11.83 -0.76 3.35
N PHE A 374 -11.07 0.31 3.24
CA PHE A 374 -9.77 0.39 3.91
C PHE A 374 -9.89 0.46 5.43
N PRO A 375 -10.81 1.27 6.02
CA PRO A 375 -11.06 1.22 7.45
C PRO A 375 -11.50 -0.16 7.95
N PHE A 376 -12.27 -0.89 7.16
CA PHE A 376 -12.65 -2.26 7.50
C PHE A 376 -11.43 -3.19 7.64
N VAL A 377 -10.47 -3.12 6.71
CA VAL A 377 -9.22 -3.91 6.81
C VAL A 377 -8.40 -3.49 8.03
N GLU A 378 -8.29 -2.18 8.28
CA GLU A 378 -7.60 -1.64 9.45
C GLU A 378 -8.24 -2.15 10.76
N GLU A 379 -9.56 -2.15 10.85
CA GLU A 379 -10.31 -2.66 12.01
C GLU A 379 -10.09 -4.16 12.22
N LEU A 380 -10.07 -4.95 11.15
CA LEU A 380 -9.76 -6.38 11.23
C LEU A 380 -8.36 -6.62 11.80
N ILE A 381 -7.36 -5.83 11.34
CA ILE A 381 -5.98 -5.94 11.83
C ILE A 381 -5.88 -5.48 13.28
N HIS A 382 -6.57 -4.40 13.66
CA HIS A 382 -6.62 -3.91 15.04
C HIS A 382 -7.28 -4.91 16.01
N SER A 383 -8.22 -5.71 15.51
CA SER A 383 -8.91 -6.73 16.30
C SER A 383 -8.18 -8.09 16.28
N ALA A 384 -7.02 -8.17 15.62
CA ALA A 384 -6.29 -9.43 15.50
C ALA A 384 -5.67 -9.83 16.84
N ASP A 385 -5.77 -11.12 17.16
CA ASP A 385 -5.28 -11.73 18.41
C ASP A 385 -4.14 -12.75 18.18
N ASN A 386 -3.77 -13.00 16.92
CA ASN A 386 -2.70 -13.92 16.59
C ASN A 386 -1.34 -13.31 16.91
N ARG A 387 -0.79 -13.73 18.05
CA ARG A 387 0.49 -13.26 18.56
C ARG A 387 1.65 -13.39 17.57
N GLU A 388 1.83 -14.56 16.96
CA GLU A 388 2.95 -14.80 16.05
C GLU A 388 2.87 -13.90 14.79
N ALA A 389 1.66 -13.63 14.31
CA ALA A 389 1.43 -12.74 13.19
C ALA A 389 1.73 -11.28 13.55
N ILE A 390 1.36 -10.86 14.76
CA ILE A 390 1.67 -9.51 15.29
C ILE A 390 3.19 -9.37 15.44
N GLU A 391 3.88 -10.35 16.02
CA GLU A 391 5.34 -10.32 16.16
C GLU A 391 6.04 -10.24 14.80
N ARG A 392 5.60 -10.99 13.79
CA ARG A 392 6.12 -10.88 12.41
C ARG A 392 5.88 -9.50 11.81
N ALA A 393 4.73 -8.89 12.06
CA ALA A 393 4.43 -7.55 11.57
C ALA A 393 5.36 -6.50 12.21
N ILE A 394 5.64 -6.61 13.50
CA ILE A 394 6.59 -5.75 14.21
C ILE A 394 8.00 -5.93 13.67
N GLU A 395 8.47 -7.17 13.48
CA GLU A 395 9.78 -7.45 12.88
C GLU A 395 9.91 -6.82 11.48
N SER A 396 8.86 -6.92 10.67
CA SER A 396 8.82 -6.32 9.34
C SER A 396 8.90 -4.80 9.39
N PHE A 397 8.20 -4.17 10.34
CA PHE A 397 8.31 -2.74 10.58
C PHE A 397 9.70 -2.32 11.04
N VAL A 398 10.32 -3.04 11.99
CA VAL A 398 11.69 -2.77 12.45
C VAL A 398 12.68 -2.83 11.28
N ASN A 399 12.54 -3.84 10.42
CA ASN A 399 13.36 -3.95 9.21
C ASN A 399 13.13 -2.78 8.24
N TYR A 400 11.89 -2.32 8.08
CA TYR A 400 11.58 -1.15 7.27
C TYR A 400 12.16 0.15 7.87
N ALA A 401 11.95 0.38 9.16
CA ALA A 401 12.41 1.57 9.88
C ALA A 401 13.94 1.75 9.85
N ASN A 402 14.69 0.65 9.71
CA ASN A 402 16.15 0.67 9.60
C ASN A 402 16.67 0.86 8.15
N GLN A 403 15.79 1.09 7.16
CA GLN A 403 16.23 1.35 5.79
C GLN A 403 16.75 2.76 5.62
N SER A 404 17.70 2.93 4.70
CA SER A 404 18.28 4.25 4.37
C SER A 404 17.31 5.17 3.61
N ARG A 405 16.22 4.67 3.10
CA ARG A 405 15.18 5.43 2.37
C ARG A 405 13.82 5.07 2.95
N LEU A 406 13.18 6.05 3.53
CA LEU A 406 11.86 5.92 4.12
C LEU A 406 10.86 6.77 3.36
N ASP A 407 9.68 6.24 3.14
CA ASP A 407 8.51 7.04 2.77
C ASP A 407 7.88 7.52 4.09
N GLU A 408 7.93 8.82 4.34
CA GLU A 408 7.43 9.47 5.56
C GLU A 408 5.98 9.09 5.85
N GLY A 409 5.09 9.24 4.87
CA GLY A 409 3.68 8.92 5.05
C GLY A 409 3.44 7.44 5.34
N LYS A 410 4.22 6.54 4.72
CA LYS A 410 4.15 5.10 4.99
C LYS A 410 4.66 4.75 6.38
N LEU A 411 5.74 5.38 6.81
CA LEU A 411 6.29 5.17 8.15
C LEU A 411 5.26 5.54 9.22
N HIS A 412 4.68 6.74 9.13
CA HIS A 412 3.65 7.20 10.05
C HIS A 412 2.45 6.28 10.07
N TYR A 413 1.97 5.92 8.89
CA TYR A 413 0.81 5.03 8.76
C TYR A 413 1.06 3.68 9.43
N LEU A 414 2.18 3.03 9.13
CA LEU A 414 2.52 1.73 9.69
C LEU A 414 2.77 1.81 11.20
N TYR A 415 3.51 2.83 11.64
CA TYR A 415 3.79 3.04 13.06
C TYR A 415 2.48 3.19 13.86
N GLN A 416 1.61 4.09 13.42
CA GLN A 416 0.34 4.38 14.10
C GLN A 416 -0.55 3.13 14.25
N HIS A 417 -0.69 2.34 13.19
CA HIS A 417 -1.55 1.15 13.22
C HIS A 417 -0.95 0.01 14.05
N LEU A 418 0.38 -0.19 14.01
CA LEU A 418 1.04 -1.21 14.82
C LEU A 418 1.12 -0.81 16.29
N GLU A 419 1.38 0.46 16.58
CA GLU A 419 1.33 0.99 17.96
C GLU A 419 -0.06 0.83 18.56
N TYR A 420 -1.13 1.12 17.80
CA TYR A 420 -2.50 0.89 18.25
C TYR A 420 -2.73 -0.57 18.68
N ILE A 421 -2.26 -1.53 17.90
CA ILE A 421 -2.37 -2.96 18.25
C ILE A 421 -1.60 -3.26 19.55
N LEU A 422 -0.40 -2.71 19.71
CA LEU A 422 0.41 -2.91 20.89
C LEU A 422 -0.22 -2.31 22.15
N GLU A 423 -0.90 -1.16 22.04
CA GLU A 423 -1.59 -0.51 23.16
C GLU A 423 -2.90 -1.20 23.52
N ASP A 424 -3.62 -1.78 22.54
CA ASP A 424 -4.91 -2.45 22.78
C ASP A 424 -4.76 -3.89 23.29
N ILE A 425 -3.59 -4.52 23.13
CA ILE A 425 -3.34 -5.85 23.68
C ILE A 425 -3.40 -5.79 25.23
N LYS A 426 -4.52 -6.27 25.76
CA LYS A 426 -4.79 -6.27 27.21
C LYS A 426 -3.81 -7.08 28.05
N ASP A 427 -3.18 -8.07 27.47
CA ASP A 427 -2.18 -8.91 28.12
C ASP A 427 -0.84 -8.84 27.36
N MET A 428 -0.07 -7.81 27.66
CA MET A 428 1.30 -7.64 27.14
C MET A 428 2.27 -8.77 27.52
N SER A 429 1.85 -9.70 28.39
CA SER A 429 2.67 -10.90 28.69
C SER A 429 2.75 -11.87 27.50
N CYS A 430 1.84 -11.73 26.56
CA CYS A 430 1.76 -12.59 25.38
C CYS A 430 2.74 -12.22 24.28
N VAL A 431 3.21 -10.97 24.17
CA VAL A 431 4.13 -10.50 23.13
C VAL A 431 5.56 -10.43 23.66
N ASP A 432 6.54 -10.74 22.82
CA ASP A 432 7.95 -10.59 23.19
C ASP A 432 8.29 -9.10 23.43
N LYS A 433 8.54 -8.78 24.69
CA LYS A 433 8.83 -7.40 25.10
C LYS A 433 10.14 -6.85 24.51
N ALA A 434 11.10 -7.71 24.20
CA ALA A 434 12.31 -7.30 23.50
C ALA A 434 12.01 -6.87 22.06
N LEU A 435 11.03 -7.48 21.43
CA LEU A 435 10.54 -7.09 20.10
C LEU A 435 9.76 -5.77 20.16
N VAL A 436 8.94 -5.58 21.20
CA VAL A 436 8.27 -4.28 21.44
C VAL A 436 9.29 -3.17 21.67
N TYR A 437 10.35 -3.45 22.42
CA TYR A 437 11.48 -2.52 22.55
C TYR A 437 12.08 -2.19 21.18
N ALA A 438 12.35 -3.20 20.36
CA ALA A 438 12.92 -3.01 19.03
C ALA A 438 11.99 -2.19 18.10
N PHE A 439 10.68 -2.30 18.25
CA PHE A 439 9.69 -1.47 17.54
C PHE A 439 9.88 0.02 17.85
N TYR A 440 9.95 0.37 19.12
CA TYR A 440 10.13 1.77 19.53
C TYR A 440 11.55 2.28 19.22
N ASP A 441 12.58 1.45 19.36
CA ASP A 441 13.96 1.82 18.98
C ASP A 441 14.07 2.07 17.46
N GLY A 442 13.44 1.23 16.65
CA GLY A 442 13.32 1.41 15.20
C GLY A 442 12.55 2.68 14.83
N GLY A 443 11.40 2.89 15.47
CA GLY A 443 10.59 4.10 15.33
C GLY A 443 11.38 5.36 15.67
N MET A 444 12.04 5.38 16.81
CA MET A 444 12.92 6.48 17.23
C MET A 444 13.98 6.80 16.17
N THR A 445 14.64 5.77 15.64
CA THR A 445 15.69 5.93 14.62
C THR A 445 15.10 6.53 13.34
N ALA A 446 13.96 6.00 12.88
CA ALA A 446 13.30 6.45 11.66
C ALA A 446 12.77 7.88 11.77
N PHE A 447 12.11 8.24 12.88
CA PHE A 447 11.62 9.61 13.12
C PHE A 447 12.75 10.62 13.29
N ASN A 448 13.87 10.22 13.89
CA ASN A 448 15.06 11.07 13.93
C ASN A 448 15.59 11.36 12.52
N HIS A 449 15.62 10.37 11.62
CA HIS A 449 16.02 10.57 10.23
C HIS A 449 15.08 11.50 9.46
N LEU A 450 13.79 11.50 9.81
CA LEU A 450 12.80 12.40 9.23
C LEU A 450 12.79 13.81 9.85
N GLY A 451 13.53 14.00 10.96
CA GLY A 451 13.54 15.27 11.69
C GLY A 451 12.34 15.48 12.62
N GLU A 452 11.60 14.41 12.93
CA GLU A 452 10.40 14.44 13.78
C GLU A 452 10.74 14.19 15.24
N SER A 453 11.29 15.21 15.87
CA SER A 453 11.86 15.14 17.21
C SER A 453 10.88 14.67 18.28
N ASP A 454 9.62 15.11 18.22
CA ASP A 454 8.62 14.80 19.25
C ASP A 454 8.30 13.30 19.27
N LEU A 455 8.02 12.70 18.10
CA LEU A 455 7.76 11.26 17.99
C LEU A 455 9.00 10.43 18.37
N ALA A 456 10.17 10.89 18.00
CA ALA A 456 11.42 10.24 18.40
C ALA A 456 11.61 10.28 19.92
N VAL A 457 11.22 11.38 20.59
CA VAL A 457 11.25 11.49 22.07
C VAL A 457 10.28 10.49 22.70
N ASP A 458 9.04 10.42 22.19
CA ASP A 458 8.03 9.50 22.71
C ASP A 458 8.49 8.05 22.59
N CYS A 459 9.03 7.66 21.40
CA CYS A 459 9.63 6.35 21.20
C CYS A 459 10.79 6.07 22.20
N PHE A 460 11.64 7.06 22.46
CA PHE A 460 12.74 6.93 23.42
C PHE A 460 12.21 6.70 24.85
N HIS A 461 11.15 7.41 25.28
CA HIS A 461 10.54 7.20 26.60
C HIS A 461 9.94 5.79 26.70
N LYS A 462 9.28 5.29 25.66
CA LYS A 462 8.79 3.90 25.63
C LYS A 462 9.95 2.88 25.75
N CYS A 463 11.08 3.14 25.09
CA CYS A 463 12.29 2.31 25.26
C CYS A 463 12.81 2.35 26.72
N GLN A 464 12.77 3.50 27.37
CA GLN A 464 13.21 3.63 28.78
C GLN A 464 12.33 2.78 29.72
N GLU A 465 11.03 2.72 29.49
CA GLU A 465 10.10 1.88 30.26
C GLU A 465 10.37 0.38 30.10
N LEU A 466 10.94 -0.01 28.96
CA LEU A 466 11.18 -1.40 28.58
C LEU A 466 12.64 -1.84 28.76
N THR A 467 13.49 -1.07 29.41
CA THR A 467 14.93 -1.36 29.58
C THR A 467 15.23 -2.73 30.21
N TYR A 468 14.33 -3.21 31.06
CA TYR A 468 14.47 -4.51 31.74
C TYR A 468 14.31 -5.71 30.78
N THR A 469 13.88 -5.50 29.56
CA THR A 469 13.61 -6.55 28.56
C THR A 469 14.80 -6.83 27.65
N VAL A 470 15.78 -5.93 27.60
CA VAL A 470 16.91 -6.01 26.70
C VAL A 470 18.25 -5.96 27.46
N PRO A 471 19.33 -6.46 26.88
CA PRO A 471 20.69 -6.28 27.44
C PRO A 471 21.03 -4.79 27.57
N LEU A 472 21.82 -4.45 28.58
CA LEU A 472 22.26 -3.09 28.82
C LEU A 472 22.98 -2.49 27.60
N GLU A 473 23.72 -3.29 26.86
CA GLU A 473 24.38 -2.88 25.63
C GLU A 473 23.41 -2.38 24.57
N THR A 474 22.26 -3.04 24.42
CA THR A 474 21.21 -2.62 23.49
C THR A 474 20.64 -1.26 23.89
N TYR A 475 20.34 -1.08 25.17
CA TYR A 475 19.88 0.21 25.69
C TYR A 475 20.93 1.31 25.49
N MET A 476 22.21 1.04 25.74
CA MET A 476 23.29 2.01 25.50
C MET A 476 23.37 2.41 24.01
N GLN A 477 23.08 1.50 23.09
CA GLN A 477 23.01 1.83 21.66
C GLN A 477 21.82 2.75 21.35
N THR A 478 20.67 2.51 21.95
CA THR A 478 19.49 3.40 21.84
C THR A 478 19.82 4.81 22.36
N VAL A 479 20.47 4.91 23.52
CA VAL A 479 20.92 6.21 24.06
C VAL A 479 21.90 6.89 23.09
N ARG A 480 22.84 6.16 22.51
CA ARG A 480 23.77 6.71 21.51
C ARG A 480 23.06 7.26 20.27
N ARG A 481 22.02 6.60 19.78
CA ARG A 481 21.18 7.12 18.68
C ARG A 481 20.44 8.40 19.09
N ARG A 482 19.96 8.45 20.33
CA ARG A 482 19.36 9.67 20.88
C ARG A 482 20.34 10.83 20.95
N ILE A 483 21.61 10.59 21.31
CA ILE A 483 22.67 11.60 21.30
C ILE A 483 22.82 12.19 19.90
N VAL A 484 22.86 11.35 18.86
CA VAL A 484 22.94 11.84 17.45
C VAL A 484 21.77 12.75 17.12
N ALA A 485 20.55 12.35 17.48
CA ALA A 485 19.35 13.16 17.23
C ALA A 485 19.43 14.52 17.96
N LYS A 486 19.95 14.55 19.19
CA LYS A 486 20.16 15.79 19.93
C LYS A 486 21.22 16.70 19.29
N ILE A 487 22.28 16.11 18.76
CA ILE A 487 23.29 16.84 17.97
C ILE A 487 22.62 17.47 16.72
N ASP A 488 21.85 16.69 15.98
CA ASP A 488 21.16 17.16 14.76
C ASP A 488 20.11 18.25 15.06
N GLY A 489 19.53 18.22 16.24
CA GLY A 489 18.62 19.25 16.76
C GLY A 489 19.32 20.44 17.44
N TYR A 490 20.67 20.50 17.44
CA TYR A 490 21.47 21.54 18.12
C TYR A 490 21.31 21.58 19.65
N ASP A 491 20.75 20.54 20.27
CA ASP A 491 20.64 20.42 21.72
C ASP A 491 21.88 19.75 22.31
N TYR A 492 23.01 20.47 22.24
CA TYR A 492 24.31 19.92 22.62
C TYR A 492 24.47 19.69 24.13
N GLU A 493 23.74 20.42 24.98
CA GLU A 493 23.81 20.23 26.43
C GLU A 493 23.19 18.91 26.85
N GLU A 494 21.97 18.58 26.33
CA GLU A 494 21.35 17.26 26.58
C GLU A 494 22.18 16.14 25.94
N ALA A 495 22.69 16.36 24.72
CA ALA A 495 23.61 15.41 24.08
C ALA A 495 24.83 15.12 24.94
N LEU A 496 25.41 16.15 25.59
CA LEU A 496 26.56 16.02 26.47
C LEU A 496 26.26 15.24 27.75
N GLU A 497 25.11 15.52 28.38
CA GLU A 497 24.66 14.77 29.56
C GLU A 497 24.47 13.29 29.27
N LEU A 498 23.76 12.96 28.15
CA LEU A 498 23.58 11.60 27.72
C LEU A 498 24.87 10.89 27.33
N ALA A 499 25.80 11.59 26.63
CA ALA A 499 27.07 11.00 26.23
C ALA A 499 27.98 10.73 27.44
N LYS A 500 28.02 11.61 28.42
CA LYS A 500 28.71 11.37 29.69
C LYS A 500 28.13 10.18 30.45
N TYR A 501 26.79 10.11 30.53
CA TYR A 501 26.14 8.99 31.18
C TYR A 501 26.53 7.66 30.52
N VAL A 502 26.53 7.58 29.19
CA VAL A 502 26.92 6.34 28.48
C VAL A 502 28.37 5.98 28.75
N VAL A 503 29.30 6.96 28.74
CA VAL A 503 30.69 6.73 29.04
C VAL A 503 30.88 6.23 30.49
N ASP A 504 30.26 6.90 31.47
CA ASP A 504 30.33 6.48 32.87
C ASP A 504 29.84 5.03 33.10
N VAL A 505 28.74 4.64 32.44
CA VAL A 505 28.21 3.29 32.53
C VAL A 505 29.18 2.29 31.90
N GLU A 506 29.68 2.56 30.72
CA GLU A 506 30.62 1.67 30.00
C GLU A 506 31.95 1.52 30.75
N GLU A 507 32.48 2.59 31.34
CA GLU A 507 33.68 2.54 32.18
C GLU A 507 33.47 1.68 33.43
N GLN A 508 32.34 1.82 34.13
CA GLN A 508 31.99 0.99 35.28
C GLN A 508 31.88 -0.47 34.91
N ILE A 509 31.24 -0.78 33.79
CA ILE A 509 31.12 -2.15 33.28
C ILE A 509 32.50 -2.73 32.99
N GLN A 510 33.39 -1.96 32.39
CA GLN A 510 34.74 -2.41 32.06
C GLN A 510 35.56 -2.66 33.30
N ALA A 511 35.40 -1.87 34.36
CA ALA A 511 36.12 -2.02 35.63
C ALA A 511 35.78 -3.34 36.36
N ILE A 512 34.60 -3.91 36.10
CA ILE A 512 34.10 -5.13 36.80
C ILE A 512 34.52 -6.42 36.09
N ARG A 513 35.10 -6.39 34.90
CA ARG A 513 35.25 -7.57 34.02
C ARG A 513 36.59 -8.26 34.03
N THR A 514 36.53 -9.56 33.71
CA THR A 514 37.70 -10.41 33.47
C THR A 514 38.34 -10.13 32.10
N PRO A 515 39.66 -10.36 31.92
CA PRO A 515 40.38 -10.10 30.67
C PRO A 515 39.80 -10.82 29.43
N LEU A 516 39.20 -11.99 29.61
CA LEU A 516 38.57 -12.78 28.53
C LEU A 516 37.31 -12.18 27.94
N GLN A 517 36.63 -11.28 28.64
CA GLN A 517 35.40 -10.63 28.22
C GLN A 517 35.65 -9.22 27.61
N MET A 518 36.91 -8.75 27.62
CA MET A 518 37.24 -7.37 27.30
C MET A 518 37.22 -7.01 25.81
N GLY A 519 37.40 -7.96 24.88
CA GLY A 519 37.58 -7.65 23.46
C GLY A 519 36.40 -6.91 22.80
N LYS A 520 35.20 -7.45 22.87
CA LYS A 520 34.01 -6.83 22.22
C LYS A 520 33.49 -5.56 22.92
N ARG A 521 33.80 -5.40 24.21
CA ARG A 521 33.32 -4.26 25.01
C ARG A 521 34.28 -3.09 25.12
N ALA A 522 35.55 -3.33 24.88
CA ALA A 522 36.46 -2.26 24.61
C ALA A 522 35.99 -1.46 23.39
N ILE A 523 35.47 -2.13 22.35
CA ILE A 523 34.90 -1.50 21.16
C ILE A 523 33.69 -0.62 21.53
N SER A 524 32.76 -1.07 22.37
CA SER A 524 31.62 -0.26 22.82
C SER A 524 32.06 1.00 23.59
N LEU A 525 33.03 0.87 24.48
CA LEU A 525 33.59 2.02 25.18
C LEU A 525 34.30 2.98 24.21
N GLY A 526 35.07 2.45 23.23
CA GLY A 526 35.67 3.25 22.18
C GLY A 526 34.65 4.05 21.37
N GLN A 527 33.52 3.43 21.01
CA GLN A 527 32.42 4.11 20.34
C GLN A 527 31.81 5.20 21.20
N SER A 528 31.65 4.96 22.52
CA SER A 528 31.13 5.97 23.46
C SER A 528 32.08 7.13 23.65
N TYR A 529 33.39 6.89 23.77
CA TYR A 529 34.39 7.94 23.75
C TYR A 529 34.39 8.75 22.46
N SER A 530 34.35 8.08 21.31
CA SER A 530 34.25 8.73 20.01
C SER A 530 33.04 9.66 19.93
N GLN A 531 31.90 9.24 20.43
CA GLN A 531 30.68 10.04 20.43
C GLN A 531 30.75 11.22 21.41
N LEU A 532 31.27 11.01 22.60
CA LEU A 532 31.49 12.11 23.55
C LEU A 532 32.47 13.13 22.99
N GLY A 533 33.55 12.68 22.31
CA GLY A 533 34.45 13.53 21.57
C GLY A 533 33.76 14.37 20.50
N GLN A 534 32.84 13.77 19.76
CA GLN A 534 32.00 14.49 18.77
C GLN A 534 31.17 15.59 19.44
N VAL A 535 30.46 15.28 20.55
CA VAL A 535 29.64 16.30 21.24
C VAL A 535 30.50 17.47 21.67
N TYR A 536 31.67 17.21 22.27
CA TYR A 536 32.61 18.30 22.62
C TYR A 536 33.10 19.07 21.39
N ALA A 537 33.32 18.39 20.27
CA ALA A 537 33.72 19.05 19.02
C ALA A 537 32.60 19.97 18.48
N TYR A 538 31.35 19.56 18.55
CA TYR A 538 30.20 20.40 18.20
C TYR A 538 30.06 21.62 19.11
N MET A 539 30.40 21.46 20.39
CA MET A 539 30.46 22.57 21.36
C MET A 539 31.72 23.40 21.25
N GLU A 540 32.62 23.08 20.31
CA GLU A 540 33.93 23.75 20.12
C GLU A 540 34.84 23.73 21.38
N ARG A 541 34.72 22.66 22.15
CA ARG A 541 35.48 22.49 23.38
C ARG A 541 36.76 21.68 23.14
N PRO A 542 37.89 22.05 23.76
CA PRO A 542 39.18 21.38 23.57
C PRO A 542 39.21 19.95 24.14
N GLU A 543 38.28 19.61 25.01
CA GLU A 543 38.12 18.26 25.55
C GLU A 543 37.85 17.19 24.47
N ALA A 544 37.38 17.58 23.29
CA ALA A 544 37.13 16.68 22.17
C ALA A 544 38.31 15.75 21.86
N GLU A 545 39.51 16.31 21.76
CA GLU A 545 40.75 15.55 21.52
C GLU A 545 41.03 14.52 22.61
N SER A 546 40.74 14.84 23.88
CA SER A 546 40.99 13.95 25.02
C SER A 546 40.12 12.70 25.03
N TYR A 547 39.02 12.69 24.25
CA TYR A 547 38.13 11.53 24.08
C TYR A 547 38.36 10.82 22.74
N PHE A 548 38.69 11.54 21.67
CA PHE A 548 39.01 10.90 20.39
C PHE A 548 40.29 10.04 20.47
N LEU A 549 41.31 10.50 21.14
CA LEU A 549 42.59 9.78 21.20
C LEU A 549 42.44 8.39 21.91
N PRO A 550 41.85 8.30 23.12
CA PRO A 550 41.57 7.00 23.73
C PRO A 550 40.67 6.11 22.90
N ALA A 551 39.69 6.67 22.19
CA ALA A 551 38.83 5.88 21.28
C ALA A 551 39.66 5.26 20.15
N ILE A 552 40.53 6.02 19.51
CA ILE A 552 41.43 5.57 18.44
C ILE A 552 42.38 4.46 18.95
N ASP A 553 42.89 4.60 20.18
CA ASP A 553 43.79 3.61 20.79
C ASP A 553 43.06 2.26 21.07
N ILE A 554 41.77 2.29 21.31
CA ILE A 554 40.95 1.09 21.52
C ILE A 554 40.71 0.35 20.21
N PHE A 555 40.47 1.07 19.09
CA PHE A 555 40.13 0.47 17.84
C PHE A 555 41.35 -0.13 17.13
N THR A 556 41.10 -1.27 16.47
CA THR A 556 42.09 -1.86 15.58
C THR A 556 42.24 -1.00 14.33
N VAL A 557 43.46 -0.69 13.91
CA VAL A 557 43.74 -0.05 12.63
C VAL A 557 43.09 -0.84 11.50
N ASP A 558 42.59 -0.17 10.49
CA ASP A 558 41.85 -0.74 9.34
C ASP A 558 40.43 -1.22 9.65
N THR A 559 39.86 -0.85 10.79
CA THR A 559 38.42 -1.04 11.06
C THR A 559 37.61 0.23 10.78
N ASP A 560 36.31 0.07 10.52
CA ASP A 560 35.39 1.18 10.28
C ASP A 560 35.34 2.15 11.45
N ASP A 561 35.33 1.67 12.70
CA ASP A 561 35.30 2.49 13.90
C ASP A 561 36.59 3.34 14.04
N TYR A 562 37.73 2.76 13.66
CA TYR A 562 39.01 3.48 13.62
C TYR A 562 38.93 4.62 12.62
N TYR A 563 38.66 4.36 11.36
CA TYR A 563 38.63 5.39 10.32
C TYR A 563 37.54 6.44 10.58
N ARG A 564 36.38 6.04 11.08
CA ARG A 564 35.34 6.97 11.46
C ARG A 564 35.78 7.93 12.56
N THR A 565 36.42 7.41 13.61
CA THR A 565 36.89 8.23 14.73
C THR A 565 38.04 9.16 14.32
N VAL A 566 38.98 8.66 13.50
CA VAL A 566 40.03 9.51 12.93
C VAL A 566 39.46 10.63 12.06
N SER A 567 38.41 10.32 11.27
CA SER A 567 37.75 11.36 10.47
C SER A 567 37.13 12.45 11.34
N TYR A 568 36.47 12.09 12.44
CA TYR A 568 35.92 13.09 13.39
C TYR A 568 37.01 13.95 14.05
N LEU A 569 38.11 13.35 14.44
CA LEU A 569 39.25 14.09 14.95
C LEU A 569 39.82 15.06 13.91
N LEU A 570 39.93 14.64 12.66
CA LEU A 570 40.39 15.51 11.57
C LEU A 570 39.41 16.66 11.30
N HIS A 571 38.10 16.39 11.32
CA HIS A 571 37.07 17.42 11.21
C HIS A 571 37.17 18.43 12.35
N TYR A 572 37.37 17.96 13.59
CA TYR A 572 37.58 18.83 14.74
C TYR A 572 38.80 19.74 14.54
N TYR A 573 39.96 19.21 14.12
CA TYR A 573 41.14 20.04 13.84
C TYR A 573 40.92 21.04 12.72
N ILE A 574 40.18 20.68 11.67
CA ILE A 574 39.86 21.60 10.57
C ILE A 574 38.98 22.75 11.08
N ASP A 575 37.92 22.43 11.85
CA ASP A 575 37.00 23.43 12.40
C ASP A 575 37.66 24.32 13.43
N ALA A 576 38.48 23.75 14.29
CA ALA A 576 39.29 24.49 15.27
C ALA A 576 40.49 25.25 14.65
N LYS A 577 40.66 25.17 13.30
CA LYS A 577 41.78 25.81 12.56
C LYS A 577 43.17 25.39 13.02
N GLN A 578 43.29 24.16 13.50
CA GLN A 578 44.55 23.58 13.99
C GLN A 578 45.27 22.84 12.85
N GLN A 579 45.80 23.57 11.89
CA GLN A 579 46.44 22.99 10.71
C GLN A 579 47.61 22.04 11.05
N ASP A 580 48.46 22.40 12.01
CA ASP A 580 49.61 21.56 12.41
C ASP A 580 49.18 20.22 13.02
N ALA A 581 48.06 20.19 13.76
CA ALA A 581 47.48 18.98 14.31
C ALA A 581 46.87 18.12 13.20
N TYR A 582 46.12 18.73 12.28
CA TYR A 582 45.60 18.06 11.09
C TYR A 582 46.73 17.41 10.27
N GLU A 583 47.79 18.14 9.94
CA GLU A 583 48.90 17.65 9.13
C GLU A 583 49.65 16.48 9.81
N ARG A 584 49.65 16.41 11.14
CA ARG A 584 50.22 15.26 11.87
C ARG A 584 49.34 14.00 11.79
N TRP A 585 48.04 14.16 11.80
CA TRP A 585 47.11 13.04 11.86
C TRP A 585 46.60 12.59 10.48
N ALA A 586 46.49 13.46 9.51
CA ALA A 586 45.98 13.17 8.16
C ALA A 586 46.71 12.00 7.48
N PRO A 587 48.04 11.79 7.60
CA PRO A 587 48.69 10.62 7.00
C PRO A 587 48.13 9.29 7.49
N ASN A 588 47.70 9.17 8.74
CA ASN A 588 47.09 7.95 9.28
C ASN A 588 45.76 7.59 8.57
N TYR A 589 45.09 8.61 8.04
CA TYR A 589 43.83 8.46 7.30
C TYR A 589 44.02 8.28 5.80
N PHE A 590 45.06 8.91 5.23
CA PHE A 590 45.35 8.92 3.80
C PHE A 590 46.57 8.05 3.45
N GLY A 591 46.66 6.82 3.97
CA GLY A 591 47.67 5.84 3.59
C GLY A 591 49.10 6.24 3.73
N GLY A 592 49.45 7.11 4.69
CA GLY A 592 50.81 7.62 4.94
C GLY A 592 51.18 8.84 4.09
N HIS A 593 50.29 9.36 3.25
CA HIS A 593 50.58 10.49 2.36
C HIS A 593 50.53 11.84 3.09
N LEU A 594 51.61 12.59 2.98
CA LEU A 594 51.81 13.86 3.69
C LEU A 594 51.29 15.08 2.91
N ASN A 595 51.30 15.06 1.59
CA ASN A 595 50.92 16.22 0.80
C ASN A 595 49.56 16.03 0.12
N ILE A 596 48.89 17.16 -0.17
CA ILE A 596 47.52 17.17 -0.72
C ILE A 596 47.39 16.53 -2.09
N VAL A 597 48.45 16.50 -2.92
CA VAL A 597 48.42 15.92 -4.26
C VAL A 597 48.46 14.39 -4.13
N ASP A 598 49.33 13.86 -3.27
CA ASP A 598 49.45 12.41 -3.03
C ASP A 598 48.19 11.87 -2.30
N GLN A 599 47.60 12.65 -1.40
CA GLN A 599 46.31 12.32 -0.76
C GLN A 599 45.19 12.22 -1.80
N LEU A 600 45.14 13.14 -2.78
CA LEU A 600 44.17 13.05 -3.85
C LEU A 600 44.41 11.83 -4.74
N ALA A 601 45.68 11.56 -5.07
CA ALA A 601 46.04 10.35 -5.84
C ALA A 601 45.64 9.07 -5.12
N PHE A 602 45.83 9.02 -3.79
CA PHE A 602 45.36 7.92 -2.95
C PHE A 602 43.86 7.76 -3.02
N LEU A 603 43.06 8.83 -2.86
CA LEU A 603 41.61 8.80 -2.97
C LEU A 603 41.14 8.36 -4.38
N LEU A 604 41.79 8.83 -5.43
CA LEU A 604 41.46 8.43 -6.82
C LEU A 604 41.72 6.95 -7.08
N ASN A 605 42.73 6.37 -6.44
CA ASN A 605 43.01 4.94 -6.55
C ASN A 605 42.00 4.07 -5.75
N MET A 606 41.39 4.62 -4.70
CA MET A 606 40.30 3.98 -3.96
C MET A 606 38.97 4.02 -4.71
N THR A 607 38.79 4.97 -5.62
CA THR A 607 37.56 5.23 -6.36
C THR A 607 37.36 4.31 -7.57
N SER A 608 37.72 3.03 -7.53
CA SER A 608 37.25 2.09 -8.53
C SER A 608 35.76 1.79 -8.28
N ASP A 609 34.98 2.25 -9.16
CA ASP A 609 33.53 2.18 -9.52
C ASP A 609 32.48 1.69 -8.52
N GLU A 610 32.75 0.77 -7.65
CA GLU A 610 31.76 0.21 -6.69
C GLU A 610 32.05 0.54 -5.22
N LYS A 611 33.28 0.92 -4.87
CA LYS A 611 33.72 1.14 -3.49
C LYS A 611 33.53 2.56 -2.97
N ILE A 612 33.31 3.55 -3.83
CA ILE A 612 33.11 4.97 -3.47
C ILE A 612 31.91 5.16 -2.51
N VAL A 613 31.05 4.16 -2.43
CA VAL A 613 29.69 4.34 -1.97
C VAL A 613 29.53 4.24 -0.46
N GLN A 614 30.44 3.62 0.29
CA GLN A 614 30.22 3.38 1.73
C GLN A 614 31.24 3.97 2.69
N HIS A 615 32.54 3.88 2.45
CA HIS A 615 33.56 4.35 3.41
C HIS A 615 34.41 5.51 2.89
N GLU A 616 34.55 5.64 1.61
CA GLU A 616 35.45 6.61 0.96
C GLU A 616 34.81 7.99 0.84
N SER A 617 33.49 8.12 0.97
CA SER A 617 32.83 9.43 0.98
C SER A 617 33.26 10.29 2.16
N TYR A 618 33.48 9.71 3.33
CA TYR A 618 34.00 10.45 4.48
C TYR A 618 35.45 10.90 4.29
N ALA A 619 36.30 10.09 3.68
CA ALA A 619 37.65 10.45 3.37
C ALA A 619 37.73 11.62 2.36
N LEU A 620 36.88 11.55 1.32
CA LEU A 620 36.72 12.62 0.35
C LEU A 620 36.18 13.90 1.00
N TYR A 621 35.25 13.77 1.93
CA TYR A 621 34.73 14.92 2.67
C TYR A 621 35.79 15.59 3.51
N VAL A 622 36.55 14.85 4.33
CA VAL A 622 37.68 15.39 5.11
C VAL A 622 38.66 16.11 4.20
N TYR A 623 39.03 15.47 3.10
CA TYR A 623 40.02 16.03 2.15
C TYR A 623 39.53 17.36 1.53
N ILE A 624 38.32 17.39 0.99
CA ILE A 624 37.77 18.60 0.34
C ILE A 624 37.54 19.72 1.34
N LYS A 625 37.09 19.40 2.56
CA LYS A 625 36.94 20.36 3.64
C LYS A 625 38.31 20.97 4.03
N ALA A 626 39.35 20.16 4.17
CA ALA A 626 40.71 20.64 4.44
C ALA A 626 41.27 21.49 3.30
N LEU A 627 41.02 21.10 2.04
CA LEU A 627 41.38 21.92 0.89
C LEU A 627 40.76 23.31 0.95
N TYR A 628 39.47 23.37 1.26
CA TYR A 628 38.75 24.64 1.36
C TYR A 628 39.24 25.48 2.52
N GLN A 629 39.47 24.92 3.71
CA GLN A 629 39.84 25.65 4.92
C GLN A 629 41.32 26.04 4.98
N PHE A 630 42.24 25.11 4.64
CA PHE A 630 43.67 25.32 4.81
C PHE A 630 44.41 25.58 3.52
N TYR A 631 44.02 24.98 2.42
CA TYR A 631 44.83 24.92 1.21
C TYR A 631 44.23 25.64 0.00
N ARG A 632 43.14 26.38 0.16
CA ARG A 632 42.42 27.05 -0.94
C ARG A 632 43.33 27.89 -1.83
N ALA A 633 44.27 28.61 -1.25
CA ALA A 633 45.25 29.44 -2.00
C ALA A 633 46.24 28.58 -2.82
N ARG A 634 46.50 27.34 -2.38
CA ARG A 634 47.47 26.43 -3.02
C ARG A 634 46.85 25.59 -4.16
N ILE A 635 45.55 25.67 -4.35
CA ILE A 635 44.86 24.92 -5.44
C ILE A 635 45.22 25.59 -6.77
N ASN A 636 46.06 24.89 -7.56
CA ASN A 636 46.38 25.26 -8.92
C ASN A 636 45.35 24.71 -9.94
N LYS A 637 45.53 25.02 -11.22
CA LYS A 637 44.64 24.61 -12.31
C LYS A 637 44.56 23.11 -12.42
N GLU A 638 45.65 22.38 -12.38
CA GLU A 638 45.71 20.91 -12.55
C GLU A 638 44.99 20.20 -11.40
N LEU A 639 45.20 20.61 -10.17
CA LEU A 639 44.51 20.08 -9.01
C LEU A 639 43.00 20.34 -9.10
N MET A 640 42.59 21.55 -9.53
CA MET A 640 41.15 21.86 -9.71
C MET A 640 40.50 21.05 -10.80
N GLU A 641 41.16 20.86 -11.94
CA GLU A 641 40.64 20.02 -13.04
C GLU A 641 40.48 18.55 -12.61
N THR A 642 41.40 18.04 -11.80
CA THR A 642 41.33 16.71 -11.21
C THR A 642 40.14 16.58 -10.24
N LEU A 643 39.92 17.56 -9.39
CA LEU A 643 38.78 17.62 -8.46
C LEU A 643 37.44 17.68 -9.24
N ILE A 644 37.40 18.48 -10.31
CA ILE A 644 36.22 18.59 -11.17
C ILE A 644 35.91 17.22 -11.83
N LYS A 645 36.93 16.55 -12.35
CA LYS A 645 36.77 15.22 -12.94
C LYS A 645 36.22 14.22 -11.91
N LEU A 646 36.80 14.18 -10.71
CA LEU A 646 36.35 13.36 -9.61
C LEU A 646 34.87 13.65 -9.25
N GLY A 647 34.54 14.91 -9.02
CA GLY A 647 33.20 15.34 -8.66
C GLY A 647 32.15 15.02 -9.75
N ARG A 648 32.53 15.11 -11.04
CA ARG A 648 31.65 14.72 -12.17
C ARG A 648 31.44 13.22 -12.22
N THR A 649 32.49 12.42 -11.98
CA THR A 649 32.38 10.95 -11.94
C THR A 649 31.41 10.53 -10.82
N VAL A 650 31.63 11.05 -9.63
CA VAL A 650 30.74 10.78 -8.49
C VAL A 650 29.31 11.29 -8.73
N GLY A 651 29.16 12.51 -9.27
CA GLY A 651 27.85 13.08 -9.58
C GLY A 651 27.06 12.28 -10.61
N ALA A 652 27.73 11.61 -11.54
CA ALA A 652 27.08 10.73 -12.52
C ALA A 652 26.54 9.43 -11.88
N THR A 653 27.13 8.95 -10.80
CA THR A 653 26.74 7.71 -10.11
C THR A 653 25.76 7.94 -8.95
N LEU A 654 25.45 9.18 -8.61
CA LEU A 654 24.56 9.51 -7.47
C LEU A 654 23.16 8.88 -7.55
N ASP A 655 22.62 8.66 -8.74
CA ASP A 655 21.28 8.06 -8.88
C ASP A 655 21.27 6.56 -8.56
N ALA A 656 22.44 5.91 -8.67
CA ALA A 656 22.64 4.51 -8.32
C ALA A 656 23.20 4.30 -6.90
N ALA A 657 23.74 5.37 -6.28
CA ALA A 657 24.38 5.31 -4.96
C ALA A 657 23.38 5.51 -3.82
N PRO A 658 23.66 5.01 -2.59
CA PRO A 658 22.94 5.44 -1.40
C PRO A 658 23.05 6.96 -1.26
N LYS A 659 21.88 7.62 -1.19
CA LYS A 659 21.82 9.07 -0.99
C LYS A 659 22.01 9.38 0.49
N GLY A 660 22.51 10.54 0.78
CA GLY A 660 22.64 11.04 2.14
C GLY A 660 24.02 11.62 2.46
N HIS A 661 24.16 11.99 3.71
CA HIS A 661 25.40 12.53 4.27
C HIS A 661 26.60 11.60 4.01
N PRO A 662 27.79 12.08 3.58
CA PRO A 662 28.20 13.51 3.49
C PRO A 662 28.18 14.11 2.06
N TRP A 663 27.45 13.53 1.10
CA TRP A 663 27.50 13.94 -0.31
C TRP A 663 27.06 15.37 -0.54
N GLU A 664 26.03 15.85 0.17
CA GLU A 664 25.56 17.24 0.11
C GLU A 664 26.68 18.23 0.54
N LEU A 665 27.48 17.84 1.49
CA LEU A 665 28.63 18.64 1.98
C LEU A 665 29.77 18.64 0.98
N ILE A 666 30.12 17.49 0.44
CA ILE A 666 31.14 17.32 -0.60
C ILE A 666 30.84 18.21 -1.79
N PHE A 667 29.61 18.13 -2.30
CA PHE A 667 29.20 18.92 -3.47
C PHE A 667 29.11 20.42 -3.14
N THR A 668 28.73 20.80 -1.91
CA THR A 668 28.75 22.21 -1.49
C THR A 668 30.16 22.77 -1.55
N TYR A 669 31.13 22.09 -0.98
CA TYR A 669 32.54 22.55 -1.02
C TYR A 669 33.12 22.54 -2.44
N LEU A 670 32.86 21.49 -3.24
CA LEU A 670 33.29 21.43 -4.62
C LEU A 670 32.69 22.57 -5.45
N ALA A 671 31.42 22.88 -5.25
CA ALA A 671 30.75 23.97 -5.93
C ALA A 671 31.38 25.34 -5.57
N LEU A 672 31.63 25.57 -4.29
CA LEU A 672 32.29 26.81 -3.83
C LEU A 672 33.71 26.95 -4.40
N LEU A 673 34.53 25.89 -4.31
CA LEU A 673 35.87 25.88 -4.86
C LEU A 673 35.90 26.11 -6.38
N ALA A 674 35.03 25.43 -7.11
CA ALA A 674 34.91 25.57 -8.56
C ALA A 674 34.51 27.01 -8.94
N TYR A 675 33.57 27.60 -8.23
CA TYR A 675 33.13 28.97 -8.47
C TYR A 675 34.25 29.98 -8.21
N GLU A 676 34.92 29.89 -7.06
CA GLU A 676 36.02 30.78 -6.70
C GLU A 676 37.23 30.71 -7.68
N LYS A 677 37.46 29.52 -8.25
CA LYS A 677 38.51 29.28 -9.24
C LYS A 677 38.07 29.57 -10.68
N GLY A 678 36.88 30.07 -10.91
CA GLY A 678 36.35 30.49 -12.21
C GLY A 678 35.66 29.42 -13.06
N TYR A 679 35.52 28.20 -12.57
CA TYR A 679 34.85 27.09 -13.25
C TYR A 679 33.33 27.13 -13.02
N LYS A 680 32.66 28.18 -13.51
CA LYS A 680 31.24 28.47 -13.22
C LYS A 680 30.30 27.37 -13.65
N VAL A 681 30.56 26.69 -14.79
CA VAL A 681 29.67 25.60 -15.32
C VAL A 681 29.76 24.40 -14.38
N ASP A 682 30.96 24.05 -13.91
CA ASP A 682 31.14 22.94 -12.98
C ASP A 682 30.57 23.26 -11.60
N ALA A 683 30.67 24.50 -11.16
CA ALA A 683 30.05 24.96 -9.92
C ALA A 683 28.54 24.79 -9.94
N GLU A 684 27.83 25.15 -11.04
CA GLU A 684 26.39 24.98 -11.14
C GLU A 684 26.03 23.49 -11.28
N TYR A 685 26.85 22.66 -11.95
CA TYR A 685 26.65 21.23 -11.96
C TYR A 685 26.71 20.62 -10.56
N PHE A 686 27.75 20.94 -9.78
CA PHE A 686 27.88 20.42 -8.42
C PHE A 686 26.75 20.92 -7.52
N ARG A 687 26.32 22.14 -7.69
CA ARG A 687 25.15 22.68 -7.00
C ARG A 687 23.87 21.89 -7.32
N SER A 688 23.67 21.48 -8.57
CA SER A 688 22.55 20.62 -8.94
C SER A 688 22.62 19.23 -8.31
N CYS A 689 23.82 18.74 -7.99
CA CYS A 689 24.02 17.45 -7.32
C CYS A 689 23.61 17.51 -5.84
N ILE A 690 23.67 18.66 -5.16
CA ILE A 690 23.29 18.80 -3.75
C ILE A 690 21.85 18.33 -3.53
N GLY A 691 20.87 18.86 -4.28
CA GLY A 691 19.45 18.48 -4.15
C GLY A 691 19.16 17.03 -4.51
N ARG A 692 20.01 16.40 -5.34
CA ARG A 692 19.90 14.99 -5.70
C ARG A 692 20.49 14.05 -4.64
N SER A 693 21.38 14.53 -3.79
CA SER A 693 22.03 13.75 -2.75
C SER A 693 21.26 13.70 -1.44
N VAL A 694 20.37 14.67 -1.19
CA VAL A 694 19.56 14.72 0.03
C VAL A 694 18.34 13.79 -0.10
N VAL A 695 18.12 12.96 0.92
CA VAL A 695 16.95 12.06 0.99
C VAL A 695 15.93 12.61 1.98
N ASN A 696 16.36 12.89 3.20
CA ASN A 696 15.55 13.47 4.26
C ASN A 696 16.37 14.56 4.93
N ALA A 697 15.88 15.79 4.87
CA ALA A 697 16.60 16.94 5.43
C ALA A 697 16.13 17.20 6.86
N GLY A 698 16.79 16.60 7.84
CA GLY A 698 16.69 17.06 9.22
C GLY A 698 17.15 18.52 9.34
N PRO A 699 16.88 19.20 10.49
CA PRO A 699 17.21 20.61 10.67
C PRO A 699 18.68 20.95 10.38
N ALA A 700 19.63 20.12 10.81
CA ALA A 700 21.04 20.31 10.57
C ALA A 700 21.40 20.31 9.07
N ILE A 701 20.91 19.31 8.32
CA ILE A 701 21.16 19.22 6.87
C ILE A 701 20.48 20.35 6.12
N SER A 702 19.26 20.73 6.49
CA SER A 702 18.56 21.88 5.93
C SER A 702 19.35 23.17 6.11
N ASN A 703 19.93 23.39 7.30
CA ASN A 703 20.76 24.54 7.58
C ASN A 703 22.10 24.53 6.79
N ILE A 704 22.69 23.36 6.61
CA ILE A 704 23.88 23.19 5.77
C ILE A 704 23.58 23.58 4.31
N MET A 705 22.45 23.15 3.77
CA MET A 705 22.02 23.49 2.42
C MET A 705 21.76 25.00 2.29
N THR A 706 21.06 25.59 3.26
CA THR A 706 20.78 27.03 3.32
C THR A 706 22.10 27.81 3.39
N TYR A 707 23.03 27.35 4.19
CA TYR A 707 24.39 27.94 4.28
C TYR A 707 25.14 27.87 2.94
N GLY A 708 25.14 26.71 2.27
CA GLY A 708 25.75 26.55 0.95
C GLY A 708 25.20 27.56 -0.06
N GLU A 709 23.87 27.72 -0.11
CA GLU A 709 23.21 28.72 -0.95
C GLU A 709 23.56 30.18 -0.55
N LEU A 710 23.64 30.45 0.74
CA LEU A 710 24.06 31.75 1.26
C LEU A 710 25.50 32.11 0.82
N ARG A 711 26.43 31.17 0.91
CA ARG A 711 27.80 31.35 0.42
C ARG A 711 27.86 31.59 -1.08
N PHE A 712 27.02 30.86 -1.85
CA PHE A 712 26.85 31.06 -3.29
C PHE A 712 26.31 32.47 -3.61
N ALA A 713 25.31 32.94 -2.88
CA ALA A 713 24.76 34.28 -3.05
C ALA A 713 25.84 35.35 -2.77
N GLN A 714 26.64 35.16 -1.72
CA GLN A 714 27.77 36.00 -1.38
C GLN A 714 28.84 36.06 -2.50
N CYS A 715 29.24 34.89 -3.01
CA CYS A 715 30.20 34.78 -4.10
C CYS A 715 29.70 35.46 -5.39
N LYS A 716 28.39 35.42 -5.65
CA LYS A 716 27.74 36.02 -6.83
C LYS A 716 27.47 37.53 -6.63
N GLY A 717 27.67 38.10 -5.45
CA GLY A 717 27.31 39.46 -5.12
C GLY A 717 25.83 39.74 -5.10
N ASN A 718 25.01 38.69 -4.90
CA ASN A 718 23.55 38.81 -4.82
C ASN A 718 23.13 39.10 -3.38
N GLN A 719 23.16 40.38 -3.02
CA GLN A 719 22.88 40.82 -1.64
C GLN A 719 21.44 40.50 -1.22
N GLY A 720 20.45 40.66 -2.11
CA GLY A 720 19.05 40.37 -1.76
C GLY A 720 18.80 38.91 -1.42
N LYS A 721 19.39 37.97 -2.18
CA LYS A 721 19.33 36.54 -1.85
C LYS A 721 20.11 36.21 -0.59
N TYR A 722 21.27 36.86 -0.40
CA TYR A 722 22.07 36.68 0.81
C TYR A 722 21.27 37.05 2.07
N ASP A 723 20.64 38.23 2.08
CA ASP A 723 19.88 38.73 3.23
C ASP A 723 18.70 37.80 3.60
N ILE A 724 18.00 37.27 2.59
CA ILE A 724 16.90 36.31 2.79
C ILE A 724 17.43 35.02 3.44
N LEU A 725 18.47 34.44 2.88
CA LEU A 725 19.03 33.17 3.38
C LEU A 725 19.68 33.34 4.75
N TYR A 726 20.30 34.51 5.00
CA TYR A 726 20.85 34.86 6.32
C TYR A 726 19.73 34.92 7.37
N GLY A 727 18.59 35.55 7.03
CA GLY A 727 17.41 35.58 7.88
C GLY A 727 16.89 34.20 8.20
N GLN A 728 16.73 33.35 7.19
CA GLN A 728 16.30 31.96 7.38
C GLN A 728 17.25 31.15 8.27
N LEU A 729 18.56 31.28 8.06
CA LEU A 729 19.53 30.56 8.86
C LEU A 729 19.57 31.08 10.30
N SER A 730 19.36 32.38 10.52
CA SER A 730 19.35 32.98 11.87
C SER A 730 18.15 32.59 12.72
N GLU A 731 17.10 32.02 12.12
CA GLU A 731 15.94 31.47 12.87
C GLU A 731 16.31 30.17 13.58
N SER A 732 17.27 29.40 13.05
CA SER A 732 17.64 28.08 13.54
C SER A 732 19.08 27.98 14.06
N VAL A 733 19.93 28.98 13.80
CA VAL A 733 21.31 29.02 14.21
C VAL A 733 21.55 30.30 15.01
N GLU A 734 21.95 30.17 16.27
CA GLU A 734 22.13 31.28 17.21
C GLU A 734 23.13 32.32 16.71
N ASN A 735 24.21 31.86 16.06
CA ASN A 735 25.26 32.73 15.52
C ASN A 735 25.66 32.32 14.11
N VAL A 736 25.03 32.95 13.12
CA VAL A 736 25.27 32.66 11.70
C VAL A 736 26.73 32.92 11.30
N GLU A 737 27.34 33.98 11.82
CA GLU A 737 28.76 34.33 11.55
C GLU A 737 29.69 33.22 12.03
N LYS A 738 29.43 32.66 13.20
CA LYS A 738 30.19 31.55 13.74
C LYS A 738 29.95 30.28 12.93
N TYR A 739 28.73 30.00 12.56
CA TYR A 739 28.37 28.89 11.68
C TYR A 739 29.05 28.95 10.33
N MET A 740 29.19 30.17 9.76
CA MET A 740 29.93 30.39 8.51
C MET A 740 31.44 30.11 8.67
N THR A 741 31.98 30.17 9.87
CA THR A 741 33.40 29.91 10.15
C THR A 741 33.67 28.43 10.43
N TYR A 742 32.77 27.77 11.17
CA TYR A 742 32.86 26.37 11.62
C TYR A 742 31.81 25.50 10.95
N MET A 743 31.69 25.62 9.68
CA MET A 743 30.73 24.95 8.87
C MET A 743 30.88 23.43 8.96
N PHE A 744 29.78 22.72 9.02
CA PHE A 744 29.69 21.28 8.81
C PHE A 744 30.36 20.40 9.88
N ARG A 745 29.77 20.39 10.98
CA ARG A 745 30.11 19.42 12.00
C ARG A 745 29.20 18.21 12.02
#